data_90701887f7135a78157723de67e70268
#
_entry.id   90701887f7135a78157723de67e70268
#
_cell.length_a   1.000
_cell.length_b   1.000
_cell.length_c   1.000
_cell.angle_alpha   90.00
_cell.angle_beta   90.00
_cell.angle_gamma   90.00
#
_symmetry.space_group_name_H-M   'P 1'
#
loop_
_entity.id
_entity.type
_entity.pdbx_description
1 polymer ?
#
loop_
_entity_poly.entity_id
_entity_poly.type
_entity_poly.pdbx_seq_one_letter_code
_entity_poly.pdbx_strand_id
1 'polypeptide(L)'
;MADFLDRIKEYLLGSRITALSFVITAFSMILVGRLFVLQIVRGEDYQNHYDLLVEKTENIDATRGSIYDRNGICLASNELAFAVTIEDSGTYQSDSDKNKALSEILYEVISHIQNNGDEIDKDFGIFINSSGEYEFVDSGTSLQRFRADIFGHAKISQLEYNTRLKLNEAKASADDIMEYLTDKRFGIPKKYPKEMRYAIAVIRYNMNKNYYQKYIATTIASNVSNKTVAYIKENQNELTGVDIEEKSVRTYADSEAFSSIIGYTGTISTDEYNELSKDDDTYTLNDTIGKAGIEQYMNKYLRGKKGSQTVYVDSVGNLIETTDHTDPVTGKDVYLSIDASLQKRVYSLLEKEIAGILLQKIVNAKTTAKTAKASDITIPVYDVYYALVGNSVIDIRHFTEPDATELEKQVQAAFDGKKQVVMDTLGSMLTSQEPVIYKDLSEEYQAYSTYIVKKLKDEDVILRDQIDTDDEIQKKWTSEEASVNEYIRYCIEQDWVDITAFTEQSEYVDTDELYNNLAAYIIDRFSNDNGFDKLIYKNAILEDLVRGNQLCAIMFDQGVLEWDEETRNALADGRRGAYDFIRSCISSRSITPGQLALEPCSGSCVMIDTKTGELLACVTYPGYDSNLLSNARDSSYYVSLNTNLSNPLYNNATQQRTAPGSTFKMCSAMAGLSERVITTATQIVDLGEYDKVSNHPKCWIYPSSHGSLNVAEAIQHSCNYFFYEVGFRLAGGGGYNDARGISRLQKYANLLGLDQKTGIEIEENTSSIATEYPVMAAIGQSNNNITTIALARYVTAIASSGTVYKLSLLDHVQNAKGKTVKEYGPKVKTNIGILNAGEWGAIHSGMRSVAEDLSSFNNFSVEVAGKTGTAEVNNHPNHALFVGYAPYGNPRVALATRIAFGYTSHNAADISRHFLGVYFGDEASIEYADSDETRGVTTSGSVTD
;
A
#
# COMPACT_ATOMS: atom_id res chain seq x y z
N MET A 1 -92.65 -42.26 20.61
CA MET A 1 -91.26 -42.02 20.21
C MET A 1 -90.98 -42.67 18.85
N ALA A 2 -91.46 -43.87 18.58
CA ALA A 2 -91.27 -44.55 17.28
C ALA A 2 -92.00 -43.77 16.09
N ASP A 3 -93.24 -43.36 16.31
CA ASP A 3 -94.05 -42.58 15.32
C ASP A 3 -93.44 -41.20 15.03
N PHE A 4 -92.73 -40.61 15.95
CA PHE A 4 -92.10 -39.31 15.74
C PHE A 4 -90.77 -39.51 14.92
N LEU A 5 -90.07 -40.59 15.17
CA LEU A 5 -88.85 -40.92 14.40
C LEU A 5 -89.16 -41.31 12.94
N ASP A 6 -90.30 -42.01 12.70
CA ASP A 6 -90.78 -42.35 11.34
C ASP A 6 -91.25 -41.14 10.57
N ARG A 7 -91.93 -40.21 11.19
CA ARG A 7 -92.35 -38.91 10.53
C ARG A 7 -91.15 -38.06 10.22
N ILE A 8 -90.11 -38.05 11.04
CA ILE A 8 -88.82 -37.40 10.74
C ILE A 8 -88.09 -38.12 9.61
N LYS A 9 -88.10 -39.39 9.50
CA LYS A 9 -87.54 -40.18 8.42
C LYS A 9 -88.25 -39.94 7.06
N GLU A 10 -89.61 -39.90 7.06
CA GLU A 10 -90.34 -39.59 5.84
C GLU A 10 -90.14 -38.11 5.38
N TYR A 11 -89.98 -37.19 6.32
CA TYR A 11 -89.76 -35.78 5.99
C TYR A 11 -88.34 -35.53 5.50
N LEU A 12 -87.40 -36.20 6.04
CA LEU A 12 -85.98 -36.14 5.65
C LEU A 12 -85.65 -36.82 4.34
N LEU A 13 -86.31 -37.94 4.04
CA LEU A 13 -86.06 -38.76 2.85
C LEU A 13 -87.03 -38.46 1.67
N GLY A 14 -88.14 -37.72 1.90
CA GLY A 14 -89.17 -37.40 0.91
C GLY A 14 -88.84 -36.23 0.02
N SER A 15 -87.92 -35.34 0.40
CA SER A 15 -87.55 -34.19 -0.44
C SER A 15 -86.01 -34.12 -0.60
N ARG A 16 -85.56 -34.09 -1.88
CA ARG A 16 -84.14 -33.91 -2.21
C ARG A 16 -83.56 -32.62 -1.63
N ILE A 17 -84.34 -31.59 -1.41
CA ILE A 17 -83.97 -30.31 -0.82
C ILE A 17 -83.71 -30.43 0.66
N THR A 18 -84.54 -31.19 1.46
CA THR A 18 -84.34 -31.41 2.87
C THR A 18 -83.20 -32.31 3.15
N ALA A 19 -82.93 -33.31 2.31
CA ALA A 19 -81.68 -34.17 2.39
C ALA A 19 -80.43 -33.31 2.11
N LEU A 20 -80.45 -32.47 1.08
CA LEU A 20 -79.36 -31.57 0.73
C LEU A 20 -79.12 -30.54 1.84
N SER A 21 -80.20 -29.94 2.41
CA SER A 21 -80.06 -29.01 3.55
C SER A 21 -79.47 -29.65 4.78
N PHE A 22 -79.84 -30.94 5.05
CA PHE A 22 -79.22 -31.66 6.18
C PHE A 22 -77.76 -31.93 5.95
N VAL A 23 -77.34 -32.29 4.74
CA VAL A 23 -75.94 -32.52 4.37
C VAL A 23 -75.19 -31.20 4.47
N ILE A 24 -75.70 -30.09 3.96
CA ILE A 24 -75.07 -28.76 4.08
C ILE A 24 -74.96 -28.31 5.53
N THR A 25 -76.02 -28.52 6.34
CA THR A 25 -75.95 -28.19 7.76
C THR A 25 -74.96 -29.03 8.53
N ALA A 26 -74.84 -30.36 8.22
CA ALA A 26 -73.84 -31.25 8.79
C ALA A 26 -72.43 -30.80 8.43
N PHE A 27 -72.15 -30.49 7.15
CA PHE A 27 -70.88 -29.96 6.75
C PHE A 27 -70.60 -28.59 7.41
N SER A 28 -71.55 -27.70 7.51
CA SER A 28 -71.44 -26.43 8.21
C SER A 28 -71.09 -26.60 9.70
N MET A 29 -71.75 -27.56 10.40
CA MET A 29 -71.42 -27.89 11.77
C MET A 29 -69.99 -28.48 11.92
N ILE A 30 -69.54 -29.30 11.00
CA ILE A 30 -68.18 -29.83 10.95
C ILE A 30 -67.17 -28.66 10.76
N LEU A 31 -67.42 -27.76 9.81
CA LEU A 31 -66.59 -26.57 9.58
C LEU A 31 -66.59 -25.65 10.80
N VAL A 32 -67.73 -25.34 11.43
CA VAL A 32 -67.81 -24.53 12.62
C VAL A 32 -67.13 -25.21 13.80
N GLY A 33 -67.28 -26.53 13.94
CA GLY A 33 -66.56 -27.31 14.95
C GLY A 33 -65.03 -27.32 14.69
N ARG A 34 -64.58 -27.40 13.45
CA ARG A 34 -63.18 -27.31 13.10
C ARG A 34 -62.64 -25.89 13.34
N LEU A 35 -63.45 -24.88 12.99
CA LEU A 35 -63.07 -23.50 13.25
C LEU A 35 -63.01 -23.19 14.76
N PHE A 36 -63.92 -23.72 15.53
CA PHE A 36 -63.92 -23.63 17.01
C PHE A 36 -62.69 -24.28 17.62
N VAL A 37 -62.30 -25.48 17.15
CA VAL A 37 -61.07 -26.17 17.58
C VAL A 37 -59.81 -25.36 17.19
N LEU A 38 -59.76 -24.79 16.02
CA LEU A 38 -58.64 -23.97 15.54
C LEU A 38 -58.52 -22.63 16.26
N GLN A 39 -59.67 -21.97 16.54
CA GLN A 39 -59.64 -20.61 17.09
C GLN A 39 -59.75 -20.57 18.61
N ILE A 40 -60.41 -21.51 19.24
CA ILE A 40 -60.69 -21.47 20.69
C ILE A 40 -59.84 -22.50 21.44
N VAL A 41 -59.77 -23.77 20.95
CA VAL A 41 -59.06 -24.84 21.65
C VAL A 41 -57.54 -24.78 21.42
N ARG A 42 -57.13 -24.41 20.17
CA ARG A 42 -55.73 -24.27 19.79
C ARG A 42 -55.30 -22.84 19.53
N GLY A 43 -56.22 -21.86 19.67
CA GLY A 43 -55.92 -20.45 19.39
C GLY A 43 -54.79 -19.92 20.28
N GLU A 44 -54.78 -20.33 21.53
CA GLU A 44 -53.72 -19.95 22.49
C GLU A 44 -52.36 -20.57 22.15
N ASP A 45 -52.34 -21.80 21.65
CA ASP A 45 -51.12 -22.45 21.17
C ASP A 45 -50.59 -21.77 19.91
N TYR A 46 -51.43 -21.36 18.98
CA TYR A 46 -51.06 -20.61 17.79
C TYR A 46 -50.64 -19.16 18.09
N GLN A 47 -51.32 -18.53 19.05
CA GLN A 47 -51.01 -17.18 19.48
C GLN A 47 -49.68 -17.16 20.26
N ASN A 48 -49.46 -18.12 21.18
CA ASN A 48 -48.21 -18.29 21.89
C ASN A 48 -47.05 -18.61 20.92
N HIS A 49 -47.28 -19.34 19.85
CA HIS A 49 -46.27 -19.62 18.82
C HIS A 49 -45.93 -18.34 18.00
N TYR A 50 -46.93 -17.49 17.74
CA TYR A 50 -46.75 -16.22 17.03
C TYR A 50 -46.09 -15.14 17.91
N ASP A 51 -46.50 -15.06 19.17
CA ASP A 51 -45.95 -14.10 20.16
C ASP A 51 -44.48 -14.40 20.55
N LEU A 52 -43.93 -15.58 20.16
CA LEU A 52 -42.54 -15.98 20.37
C LEU A 52 -41.65 -15.68 19.11
N LEU A 53 -42.21 -15.24 18.01
CA LEU A 53 -41.44 -14.90 16.82
C LEU A 53 -40.93 -13.45 16.91
N VAL A 54 -39.64 -13.31 16.75
CA VAL A 54 -39.01 -11.99 16.66
C VAL A 54 -38.89 -11.64 15.18
N GLU A 55 -39.55 -10.56 14.78
CA GLU A 55 -39.41 -9.99 13.46
C GLU A 55 -38.07 -9.26 13.34
N LYS A 56 -37.31 -9.55 12.31
CA LYS A 56 -36.03 -8.92 12.03
C LYS A 56 -35.91 -8.62 10.54
N THR A 57 -35.25 -7.52 10.24
CA THR A 57 -34.88 -7.18 8.87
C THR A 57 -33.46 -7.67 8.58
N GLU A 58 -33.30 -8.50 7.56
CA GLU A 58 -32.02 -8.95 7.03
C GLU A 58 -31.71 -8.15 5.75
N ASN A 59 -30.47 -7.65 5.64
CA ASN A 59 -30.02 -6.94 4.46
C ASN A 59 -29.45 -7.94 3.46
N ILE A 60 -29.80 -7.78 2.19
CA ILE A 60 -29.26 -8.55 1.07
C ILE A 60 -28.24 -7.69 0.35
N ASP A 61 -26.99 -8.15 0.28
CA ASP A 61 -25.92 -7.38 -0.31
C ASP A 61 -26.16 -7.19 -1.83
N ALA A 62 -25.79 -6.01 -2.31
CA ALA A 62 -25.84 -5.69 -3.73
C ALA A 62 -24.52 -6.03 -4.42
N THR A 63 -24.56 -6.50 -5.65
CA THR A 63 -23.37 -6.66 -6.49
C THR A 63 -22.72 -5.30 -6.71
N ARG A 64 -21.41 -5.20 -6.44
CA ARG A 64 -20.62 -3.97 -6.64
C ARG A 64 -20.49 -3.65 -8.12
N GLY A 65 -20.56 -2.37 -8.51
CA GLY A 65 -20.35 -1.92 -9.89
C GLY A 65 -18.93 -2.20 -10.38
N SER A 66 -18.77 -2.33 -11.69
CA SER A 66 -17.46 -2.54 -12.32
C SER A 66 -16.72 -1.23 -12.57
N ILE A 67 -15.39 -1.31 -12.72
CA ILE A 67 -14.54 -0.18 -13.09
C ILE A 67 -13.94 -0.47 -14.48
N TYR A 68 -14.09 0.48 -15.39
CA TYR A 68 -13.63 0.39 -16.77
C TYR A 68 -12.64 1.51 -17.09
N ASP A 69 -11.77 1.26 -18.06
CA ASP A 69 -10.96 2.30 -18.69
C ASP A 69 -11.80 3.15 -19.65
N ARG A 70 -11.20 4.15 -20.28
CA ARG A 70 -11.83 5.02 -21.28
C ARG A 70 -12.36 4.29 -22.53
N ASN A 71 -11.83 3.11 -22.82
CA ASN A 71 -12.17 2.29 -24.00
C ASN A 71 -13.17 1.17 -23.67
N GLY A 72 -13.60 1.06 -22.41
CA GLY A 72 -14.50 0.02 -21.93
C GLY A 72 -13.81 -1.30 -21.57
N ILE A 73 -12.48 -1.30 -21.41
CA ILE A 73 -11.73 -2.43 -20.87
C ILE A 73 -12.01 -2.53 -19.37
N CYS A 74 -12.44 -3.71 -18.91
CA CYS A 74 -12.74 -3.94 -17.51
C CYS A 74 -11.45 -4.06 -16.68
N LEU A 75 -11.34 -3.21 -15.65
CA LEU A 75 -10.19 -3.16 -14.74
C LEU A 75 -10.51 -3.78 -13.37
N ALA A 76 -11.76 -3.69 -12.94
CA ALA A 76 -12.24 -4.35 -11.73
C ALA A 76 -13.68 -4.81 -11.94
N SER A 77 -13.93 -6.09 -11.66
CA SER A 77 -15.22 -6.75 -11.81
C SER A 77 -15.54 -7.61 -10.60
N ASN A 78 -16.68 -8.26 -10.66
CA ASN A 78 -17.04 -9.25 -9.66
C ASN A 78 -17.27 -10.59 -10.34
N GLU A 79 -16.79 -11.65 -9.71
CA GLU A 79 -17.03 -13.02 -10.09
C GLU A 79 -17.92 -13.69 -9.05
N LEU A 80 -18.81 -14.58 -9.48
CA LEU A 80 -19.58 -15.39 -8.54
C LEU A 80 -18.70 -16.56 -8.09
N ALA A 81 -18.59 -16.70 -6.78
CA ALA A 81 -17.83 -17.78 -6.14
C ALA A 81 -18.64 -18.37 -4.99
N PHE A 82 -18.34 -19.61 -4.61
CA PHE A 82 -18.93 -20.23 -3.45
C PHE A 82 -18.14 -19.88 -2.19
N ALA A 83 -18.84 -19.57 -1.11
CA ALA A 83 -18.28 -19.36 0.21
C ALA A 83 -18.88 -20.37 1.19
N VAL A 84 -18.05 -20.87 2.09
CA VAL A 84 -18.51 -21.65 3.25
C VAL A 84 -18.82 -20.67 4.37
N THR A 85 -20.03 -20.73 4.90
CA THR A 85 -20.50 -19.85 5.98
C THR A 85 -20.93 -20.65 7.20
N ILE A 86 -20.96 -20.01 8.37
CA ILE A 86 -21.45 -20.59 9.62
C ILE A 86 -22.33 -19.61 10.38
N GLU A 87 -23.45 -20.11 10.89
CA GLU A 87 -24.36 -19.43 11.80
C GLU A 87 -24.36 -20.08 13.19
N ASP A 88 -24.64 -19.30 14.22
CA ASP A 88 -24.83 -19.82 15.58
C ASP A 88 -26.29 -20.28 15.79
N SER A 89 -26.69 -21.32 15.09
CA SER A 89 -28.05 -21.88 15.12
C SER A 89 -28.27 -22.96 16.18
N GLY A 90 -27.23 -23.31 16.97
CA GLY A 90 -27.29 -24.38 17.96
C GLY A 90 -28.04 -24.02 19.25
N THR A 91 -28.66 -24.99 19.86
CA THR A 91 -29.22 -24.88 21.23
C THR A 91 -28.27 -25.49 22.24
N TYR A 92 -27.74 -24.68 23.16
CA TYR A 92 -26.70 -25.11 24.11
C TYR A 92 -27.20 -24.99 25.57
N GLN A 93 -26.75 -25.91 26.44
CA GLN A 93 -27.09 -25.87 27.85
C GLN A 93 -26.21 -24.87 28.65
N SER A 94 -25.02 -24.58 28.16
CA SER A 94 -24.08 -23.65 28.76
C SER A 94 -23.12 -23.05 27.71
N ASP A 95 -22.43 -21.94 28.03
CA ASP A 95 -21.37 -21.36 27.18
C ASP A 95 -20.23 -22.37 26.95
N SER A 96 -19.95 -23.24 27.92
CA SER A 96 -18.95 -24.32 27.76
C SER A 96 -19.37 -25.33 26.70
N ASP A 97 -20.63 -25.74 26.68
CA ASP A 97 -21.14 -26.66 25.65
C ASP A 97 -21.16 -26.02 24.27
N LYS A 98 -21.55 -24.75 24.19
CA LYS A 98 -21.47 -23.94 23.00
C LYS A 98 -20.05 -23.90 22.46
N ASN A 99 -19.09 -23.53 23.31
CA ASN A 99 -17.69 -23.40 22.91
C ASN A 99 -17.12 -24.72 22.39
N LYS A 100 -17.48 -25.84 23.06
CA LYS A 100 -17.06 -27.19 22.63
C LYS A 100 -17.65 -27.53 21.27
N ALA A 101 -18.98 -27.42 21.10
CA ALA A 101 -19.69 -27.80 19.88
C ALA A 101 -19.19 -26.99 18.66
N LEU A 102 -19.10 -25.68 18.78
CA LEU A 102 -18.60 -24.82 17.68
C LEU A 102 -17.13 -25.09 17.36
N SER A 103 -16.31 -25.42 18.36
CA SER A 103 -14.90 -25.77 18.09
C SER A 103 -14.76 -27.11 17.37
N GLU A 104 -15.64 -28.10 17.65
CA GLU A 104 -15.66 -29.41 16.98
C GLU A 104 -16.13 -29.27 15.52
N ILE A 105 -17.22 -28.52 15.27
CA ILE A 105 -17.71 -28.25 13.90
C ILE A 105 -16.65 -27.48 13.08
N LEU A 106 -16.08 -26.41 13.63
CA LEU A 106 -15.07 -25.63 12.93
C LEU A 106 -13.80 -26.43 12.66
N TYR A 107 -13.36 -27.28 13.60
CA TYR A 107 -12.22 -28.17 13.37
C TYR A 107 -12.44 -29.07 12.16
N GLU A 108 -13.62 -29.70 12.07
CA GLU A 108 -13.97 -30.59 10.97
C GLU A 108 -14.03 -29.83 9.64
N VAL A 109 -14.78 -28.74 9.58
CA VAL A 109 -14.95 -27.91 8.37
C VAL A 109 -13.62 -27.37 7.87
N ILE A 110 -12.82 -26.74 8.75
CA ILE A 110 -11.50 -26.19 8.38
C ILE A 110 -10.57 -27.27 7.87
N SER A 111 -10.55 -28.44 8.54
CA SER A 111 -9.71 -29.57 8.10
C SER A 111 -10.06 -30.02 6.68
N HIS A 112 -11.35 -30.09 6.34
CA HIS A 112 -11.78 -30.48 5.00
C HIS A 112 -11.49 -29.41 3.94
N ILE A 113 -11.70 -28.14 4.25
CA ILE A 113 -11.35 -27.00 3.38
C ILE A 113 -9.87 -27.07 3.01
N GLN A 114 -9.00 -27.19 4.01
CA GLN A 114 -7.55 -27.25 3.80
C GLN A 114 -7.10 -28.50 3.07
N ASN A 115 -7.70 -29.68 3.37
CA ASN A 115 -7.39 -30.93 2.67
C ASN A 115 -7.80 -30.90 1.19
N ASN A 116 -8.77 -30.08 0.82
CA ASN A 116 -9.18 -29.88 -0.58
C ASN A 116 -8.31 -28.87 -1.31
N GLY A 117 -7.37 -28.21 -0.62
CA GLY A 117 -6.48 -27.19 -1.16
C GLY A 117 -7.09 -25.78 -1.17
N ASP A 118 -8.24 -25.60 -0.48
CA ASP A 118 -8.86 -24.29 -0.31
C ASP A 118 -8.34 -23.61 0.97
N GLU A 119 -8.38 -22.29 1.01
CA GLU A 119 -7.93 -21.50 2.16
C GLU A 119 -9.11 -20.94 2.95
N ILE A 120 -8.91 -20.76 4.26
CA ILE A 120 -9.86 -20.08 5.14
C ILE A 120 -9.61 -18.57 5.15
N ASP A 121 -10.66 -17.78 5.37
CA ASP A 121 -10.56 -16.34 5.50
C ASP A 121 -9.87 -15.98 6.82
N LYS A 122 -8.71 -15.31 6.73
CA LYS A 122 -7.85 -14.96 7.87
C LYS A 122 -7.72 -13.45 8.06
N ASP A 123 -8.71 -12.66 7.64
CA ASP A 123 -8.69 -11.21 7.87
C ASP A 123 -8.83 -10.91 9.36
N PHE A 124 -7.68 -10.78 10.03
CA PHE A 124 -7.56 -10.55 11.46
C PHE A 124 -6.32 -9.71 11.78
N GLY A 125 -6.32 -8.98 12.88
CA GLY A 125 -5.22 -8.10 13.26
C GLY A 125 -3.98 -8.80 13.82
N ILE A 126 -4.00 -10.12 13.90
CA ILE A 126 -2.85 -10.99 14.24
C ILE A 126 -2.77 -12.07 13.17
N PHE A 127 -1.56 -12.46 12.79
CA PHE A 127 -1.31 -13.61 11.91
C PHE A 127 -0.22 -14.51 12.51
N ILE A 128 -0.10 -15.73 11.98
CA ILE A 128 1.03 -16.61 12.30
C ILE A 128 2.08 -16.35 11.23
N ASN A 129 3.27 -15.93 11.66
CA ASN A 129 4.40 -15.72 10.78
C ASN A 129 5.05 -17.05 10.36
N SER A 130 6.04 -17.01 9.48
CA SER A 130 6.75 -18.20 9.01
C SER A 130 7.56 -18.93 10.09
N SER A 131 7.84 -18.32 11.24
CA SER A 131 8.41 -18.99 12.41
C SER A 131 7.36 -19.63 13.32
N GLY A 132 6.10 -19.67 12.89
CA GLY A 132 4.99 -20.19 13.68
C GLY A 132 4.61 -19.30 14.87
N GLU A 133 5.05 -18.03 14.94
CA GLU A 133 4.75 -17.11 16.04
C GLU A 133 3.60 -16.17 15.70
N TYR A 134 2.91 -15.67 16.73
CA TYR A 134 1.86 -14.66 16.54
C TYR A 134 2.47 -13.28 16.37
N GLU A 135 2.06 -12.56 15.32
CA GLU A 135 2.54 -11.23 15.01
C GLU A 135 1.38 -10.30 14.67
N PHE A 136 1.48 -9.02 15.06
CA PHE A 136 0.47 -8.03 14.70
C PHE A 136 0.61 -7.58 13.25
N VAL A 137 -0.53 -7.41 12.60
CA VAL A 137 -0.62 -6.88 11.22
C VAL A 137 -0.36 -5.37 11.20
N ASP A 138 -0.85 -4.65 12.21
CA ASP A 138 -0.82 -3.20 12.30
C ASP A 138 0.06 -2.72 13.47
N SER A 139 0.41 -1.44 13.46
CA SER A 139 1.16 -0.76 14.52
C SER A 139 0.52 0.57 14.92
N GLY A 140 1.05 1.22 15.95
CA GLY A 140 0.60 2.55 16.38
C GLY A 140 -0.89 2.59 16.74
N THR A 141 -1.61 3.61 16.27
CA THR A 141 -3.03 3.84 16.60
C THR A 141 -3.94 2.71 16.12
N SER A 142 -3.68 2.11 14.95
CA SER A 142 -4.44 0.99 14.41
C SER A 142 -4.35 -0.24 15.32
N LEU A 143 -3.15 -0.55 15.82
CA LEU A 143 -2.95 -1.60 16.80
C LEU A 143 -3.72 -1.33 18.11
N GLN A 144 -3.70 -0.08 18.60
CA GLN A 144 -4.45 0.27 19.81
C GLN A 144 -5.97 0.15 19.59
N ARG A 145 -6.45 0.48 18.39
CA ARG A 145 -7.86 0.27 18.03
C ARG A 145 -8.22 -1.22 18.02
N PHE A 146 -7.37 -2.04 17.38
CA PHE A 146 -7.54 -3.50 17.38
C PHE A 146 -7.60 -4.08 18.81
N ARG A 147 -6.69 -3.66 19.70
CA ARG A 147 -6.72 -4.07 21.12
C ARG A 147 -8.03 -3.68 21.79
N ALA A 148 -8.51 -2.45 21.56
CA ALA A 148 -9.78 -2.00 22.12
C ALA A 148 -10.97 -2.86 21.63
N ASP A 149 -10.99 -3.22 20.35
CA ASP A 149 -12.02 -4.10 19.78
C ASP A 149 -11.97 -5.51 20.36
N ILE A 150 -10.79 -6.09 20.57
CA ILE A 150 -10.60 -7.41 21.21
C ILE A 150 -11.18 -7.44 22.63
N PHE A 151 -10.89 -6.41 23.43
CA PHE A 151 -11.34 -6.32 24.82
C PHE A 151 -12.77 -5.73 24.97
N GLY A 152 -13.40 -5.34 23.86
CA GLY A 152 -14.78 -4.86 23.81
C GLY A 152 -14.95 -3.40 24.22
N HIS A 153 -13.95 -2.57 24.01
CA HIS A 153 -13.98 -1.14 24.32
C HIS A 153 -14.38 -0.29 23.11
N ALA A 154 -15.29 0.65 23.31
CA ALA A 154 -15.73 1.57 22.25
C ALA A 154 -14.66 2.61 21.86
N LYS A 155 -13.70 2.90 22.76
CA LYS A 155 -12.64 3.91 22.54
C LYS A 155 -11.29 3.38 23.02
N ILE A 156 -10.23 3.76 22.32
CA ILE A 156 -8.84 3.45 22.70
C ILE A 156 -8.50 3.93 24.13
N SER A 157 -9.03 5.09 24.52
CA SER A 157 -8.82 5.67 25.87
C SER A 157 -9.42 4.84 27.03
N GLN A 158 -10.13 3.76 26.73
CA GLN A 158 -10.70 2.84 27.72
C GLN A 158 -9.82 1.62 27.99
N LEU A 159 -8.73 1.45 27.24
CA LEU A 159 -7.75 0.42 27.48
C LEU A 159 -7.04 0.69 28.81
N GLU A 160 -7.15 -0.27 29.75
CA GLU A 160 -6.61 -0.15 31.10
C GLU A 160 -6.02 -1.48 31.59
N TYR A 161 -5.49 -1.51 32.81
CA TYR A 161 -5.05 -2.75 33.42
C TYR A 161 -6.26 -3.61 33.81
N ASN A 162 -6.42 -4.75 33.13
CA ASN A 162 -7.49 -5.70 33.41
C ASN A 162 -7.13 -6.62 34.58
N THR A 163 -7.69 -6.36 35.77
CA THR A 163 -7.40 -7.11 37.01
C THR A 163 -7.82 -8.57 36.93
N ARG A 164 -8.84 -8.92 36.12
CA ARG A 164 -9.31 -10.30 35.92
C ARG A 164 -8.36 -11.11 35.09
N LEU A 165 -7.84 -10.50 34.01
CA LEU A 165 -6.87 -11.12 33.10
C LEU A 165 -5.42 -10.97 33.58
N LYS A 166 -5.19 -10.08 34.55
CA LYS A 166 -3.85 -9.66 35.02
C LYS A 166 -2.96 -9.16 33.89
N LEU A 167 -3.52 -8.38 33.00
CA LEU A 167 -2.91 -7.93 31.76
C LEU A 167 -3.18 -6.45 31.54
N ASN A 168 -2.18 -5.70 31.11
CA ASN A 168 -2.38 -4.34 30.60
C ASN A 168 -2.88 -4.42 29.16
N GLU A 169 -4.15 -4.07 28.93
CA GLU A 169 -4.80 -4.20 27.64
C GLU A 169 -4.13 -3.35 26.54
N ALA A 170 -3.60 -2.17 26.90
CA ALA A 170 -2.91 -1.29 25.95
C ALA A 170 -1.52 -1.81 25.52
N LYS A 171 -0.91 -2.68 26.36
CA LYS A 171 0.42 -3.26 26.13
C LYS A 171 0.36 -4.77 25.80
N ALA A 172 -0.85 -5.37 25.66
CA ALA A 172 -1.01 -6.80 25.40
C ALA A 172 -0.25 -7.23 24.14
N SER A 173 0.56 -8.27 24.25
CA SER A 173 1.25 -8.90 23.11
C SER A 173 0.28 -9.67 22.22
N ALA A 174 0.72 -10.10 21.04
CA ALA A 174 -0.07 -10.96 20.17
C ALA A 174 -0.36 -12.32 20.84
N ASP A 175 0.61 -12.87 21.57
CA ASP A 175 0.45 -14.10 22.34
C ASP A 175 -0.57 -13.95 23.47
N ASP A 176 -0.54 -12.86 24.24
CA ASP A 176 -1.51 -12.57 25.30
C ASP A 176 -2.95 -12.52 24.74
N ILE A 177 -3.13 -11.86 23.61
CA ILE A 177 -4.43 -11.75 22.95
C ILE A 177 -4.88 -13.12 22.45
N MET A 178 -4.00 -13.89 21.83
CA MET A 178 -4.35 -15.21 21.34
C MET A 178 -4.63 -16.20 22.48
N GLU A 179 -3.88 -16.14 23.62
CA GLU A 179 -4.21 -16.91 24.82
C GLU A 179 -5.59 -16.51 25.38
N TYR A 180 -5.85 -15.21 25.45
CA TYR A 180 -7.16 -14.72 25.88
C TYR A 180 -8.29 -15.27 25.01
N LEU A 181 -8.17 -15.19 23.69
CA LEU A 181 -9.21 -15.66 22.76
C LEU A 181 -9.36 -17.17 22.79
N THR A 182 -8.25 -17.92 22.70
CA THR A 182 -8.30 -19.38 22.61
C THR A 182 -8.66 -20.05 23.91
N ASP A 183 -8.06 -19.64 25.03
CA ASP A 183 -8.18 -20.33 26.33
C ASP A 183 -9.29 -19.75 27.21
N LYS A 184 -9.38 -18.42 27.32
CA LYS A 184 -10.29 -17.75 28.26
C LYS A 184 -11.67 -17.48 27.66
N ARG A 185 -11.72 -16.98 26.43
CA ARG A 185 -12.98 -16.54 25.81
C ARG A 185 -13.71 -17.68 25.11
N PHE A 186 -13.03 -18.42 24.23
CA PHE A 186 -13.65 -19.46 23.41
C PHE A 186 -13.39 -20.88 23.87
N GLY A 187 -12.45 -21.12 24.78
CA GLY A 187 -12.18 -22.44 25.37
C GLY A 187 -11.82 -23.51 24.33
N ILE A 188 -11.02 -23.14 23.33
CA ILE A 188 -10.63 -24.02 22.20
C ILE A 188 -9.71 -25.11 22.74
N PRO A 189 -9.96 -26.42 22.42
CA PRO A 189 -9.18 -27.50 22.96
C PRO A 189 -7.69 -27.39 22.70
N LYS A 190 -6.85 -27.52 23.74
CA LYS A 190 -5.38 -27.44 23.64
C LYS A 190 -4.76 -28.60 22.84
N LYS A 191 -5.50 -29.64 22.58
CA LYS A 191 -5.06 -30.78 21.73
C LYS A 191 -4.99 -30.46 20.25
N TYR A 192 -5.61 -29.33 19.80
CA TYR A 192 -5.55 -28.90 18.41
C TYR A 192 -4.22 -28.20 18.12
N PRO A 193 -3.66 -28.36 16.90
CA PRO A 193 -2.48 -27.62 16.46
C PRO A 193 -2.65 -26.10 16.60
N LYS A 194 -1.55 -25.36 16.73
CA LYS A 194 -1.54 -23.89 16.92
C LYS A 194 -2.30 -23.17 15.80
N GLU A 195 -2.06 -23.55 14.56
CA GLU A 195 -2.68 -23.00 13.36
C GLU A 195 -4.19 -23.22 13.34
N MET A 196 -4.63 -24.40 13.76
CA MET A 196 -6.05 -24.73 13.87
C MET A 196 -6.73 -23.95 15.00
N ARG A 197 -6.06 -23.81 16.14
CA ARG A 197 -6.58 -23.01 17.26
C ARG A 197 -6.70 -21.53 16.87
N TYR A 198 -5.72 -21.03 16.15
CA TYR A 198 -5.76 -19.69 15.57
C TYR A 198 -6.94 -19.53 14.61
N ALA A 199 -7.07 -20.42 13.61
CA ALA A 199 -8.16 -20.40 12.65
C ALA A 199 -9.54 -20.40 13.30
N ILE A 200 -9.76 -21.30 14.27
CA ILE A 200 -11.02 -21.35 15.04
C ILE A 200 -11.23 -20.06 15.82
N ALA A 201 -10.19 -19.48 16.44
CA ALA A 201 -10.31 -18.25 17.22
C ALA A 201 -10.70 -17.05 16.33
N VAL A 202 -10.13 -16.94 15.13
CA VAL A 202 -10.46 -15.89 14.15
C VAL A 202 -11.93 -15.98 13.74
N ILE A 203 -12.39 -17.16 13.32
CA ILE A 203 -13.79 -17.36 12.89
C ILE A 203 -14.73 -17.09 14.07
N ARG A 204 -14.44 -17.59 15.27
CA ARG A 204 -15.24 -17.36 16.47
C ARG A 204 -15.28 -15.88 16.87
N TYR A 205 -14.19 -15.16 16.68
CA TYR A 205 -14.16 -13.72 16.91
C TYR A 205 -15.07 -12.98 15.92
N ASN A 206 -15.03 -13.34 14.64
CA ASN A 206 -15.88 -12.75 13.61
C ASN A 206 -17.38 -13.09 13.86
N MET A 207 -17.70 -14.33 14.24
CA MET A 207 -19.05 -14.70 14.68
C MET A 207 -19.52 -13.83 15.87
N ASN A 208 -18.61 -13.49 16.78
CA ASN A 208 -18.96 -12.72 17.97
C ASN A 208 -19.23 -11.23 17.66
N LYS A 209 -18.76 -10.69 16.53
CA LYS A 209 -19.18 -9.35 16.07
C LYS A 209 -20.70 -9.29 15.86
N ASN A 210 -21.30 -10.40 15.46
CA ASN A 210 -22.74 -10.57 15.23
C ASN A 210 -23.49 -11.19 16.43
N TYR A 211 -22.97 -11.07 17.64
CA TYR A 211 -23.51 -11.74 18.85
C TYR A 211 -25.01 -11.51 19.05
N TYR A 212 -25.50 -10.32 18.75
CA TYR A 212 -26.93 -9.95 18.85
C TYR A 212 -27.77 -10.32 17.61
N GLN A 213 -27.11 -10.78 16.55
CA GLN A 213 -27.71 -11.11 15.25
C GLN A 213 -27.22 -12.47 14.78
N LYS A 214 -27.53 -13.54 15.53
CA LYS A 214 -27.02 -14.90 15.33
C LYS A 214 -27.38 -15.51 13.97
N TYR A 215 -28.41 -14.97 13.33
CA TYR A 215 -28.86 -15.35 11.98
C TYR A 215 -28.03 -14.73 10.86
N ILE A 216 -27.07 -13.87 11.17
CA ILE A 216 -26.12 -13.38 10.18
C ILE A 216 -24.96 -14.37 10.09
N ALA A 217 -24.84 -14.99 8.93
CA ALA A 217 -23.79 -15.95 8.65
C ALA A 217 -22.41 -15.29 8.67
N THR A 218 -21.43 -16.01 9.20
CA THR A 218 -20.01 -15.62 9.18
C THR A 218 -19.28 -16.47 8.17
N THR A 219 -18.52 -15.86 7.27
CA THR A 219 -17.71 -16.56 6.28
C THR A 219 -16.56 -17.28 6.94
N ILE A 220 -16.37 -18.56 6.60
CA ILE A 220 -15.23 -19.40 6.98
C ILE A 220 -14.16 -19.36 5.88
N ALA A 221 -14.60 -19.53 4.62
CA ALA A 221 -13.75 -19.53 3.46
C ALA A 221 -14.50 -18.97 2.24
N SER A 222 -13.84 -18.12 1.48
CA SER A 222 -14.35 -17.54 0.22
C SER A 222 -13.72 -18.25 -0.99
N ASN A 223 -14.42 -18.23 -2.12
CA ASN A 223 -13.93 -18.79 -3.39
C ASN A 223 -13.46 -20.26 -3.29
N VAL A 224 -14.28 -21.08 -2.64
CA VAL A 224 -13.93 -22.49 -2.42
C VAL A 224 -14.20 -23.37 -3.65
N SER A 225 -13.43 -24.43 -3.78
CA SER A 225 -13.54 -25.41 -4.87
C SER A 225 -14.85 -26.21 -4.83
N ASN A 226 -15.24 -26.74 -5.99
CA ASN A 226 -16.42 -27.62 -6.09
C ASN A 226 -16.33 -28.86 -5.18
N LYS A 227 -15.11 -29.29 -4.80
CA LYS A 227 -14.91 -30.41 -3.88
C LYS A 227 -15.38 -30.05 -2.47
N THR A 228 -15.02 -28.86 -2.01
CA THR A 228 -15.46 -28.35 -0.71
C THR A 228 -16.97 -28.11 -0.69
N VAL A 229 -17.53 -27.53 -1.77
CA VAL A 229 -18.99 -27.37 -1.92
C VAL A 229 -19.72 -28.70 -1.79
N ALA A 230 -19.28 -29.72 -2.51
CA ALA A 230 -19.89 -31.05 -2.47
C ALA A 230 -19.84 -31.65 -1.06
N TYR A 231 -18.69 -31.61 -0.40
CA TYR A 231 -18.53 -32.11 0.97
C TYR A 231 -19.50 -31.44 1.95
N ILE A 232 -19.55 -30.10 1.95
CA ILE A 232 -20.44 -29.36 2.87
C ILE A 232 -21.91 -29.72 2.60
N LYS A 233 -22.33 -29.74 1.33
CA LYS A 233 -23.73 -30.08 0.99
C LYS A 233 -24.11 -31.54 1.33
N GLU A 234 -23.18 -32.47 1.18
CA GLU A 234 -23.41 -33.87 1.56
C GLU A 234 -23.51 -34.09 3.08
N ASN A 235 -22.78 -33.32 3.87
CA ASN A 235 -22.71 -33.45 5.33
C ASN A 235 -23.51 -32.39 6.09
N GLN A 236 -24.35 -31.59 5.43
CA GLN A 236 -25.10 -30.47 6.00
C GLN A 236 -25.93 -30.83 7.26
N ASN A 237 -26.40 -32.09 7.37
CA ASN A 237 -27.15 -32.58 8.54
C ASN A 237 -26.27 -32.75 9.79
N GLU A 238 -24.96 -32.95 9.64
CA GLU A 238 -23.99 -33.15 10.72
C GLU A 238 -23.30 -31.83 11.07
N LEU A 239 -23.11 -30.96 10.08
CA LEU A 239 -22.45 -29.65 10.20
C LEU A 239 -23.47 -28.56 10.56
N THR A 240 -24.01 -28.62 11.77
CA THR A 240 -25.06 -27.69 12.23
C THR A 240 -24.63 -26.21 12.07
N GLY A 241 -25.43 -25.45 11.30
CA GLY A 241 -25.19 -24.01 11.08
C GLY A 241 -24.20 -23.72 9.96
N VAL A 242 -23.59 -24.74 9.32
CA VAL A 242 -22.69 -24.54 8.19
C VAL A 242 -23.48 -24.65 6.88
N ASP A 243 -23.26 -23.71 5.96
CA ASP A 243 -23.89 -23.73 4.64
C ASP A 243 -22.94 -23.18 3.54
N ILE A 244 -23.37 -23.34 2.29
CA ILE A 244 -22.73 -22.75 1.11
C ILE A 244 -23.58 -21.60 0.62
N GLU A 245 -22.97 -20.44 0.49
CA GLU A 245 -23.53 -19.24 -0.10
C GLU A 245 -22.82 -18.89 -1.41
N GLU A 246 -23.57 -18.38 -2.39
CA GLU A 246 -22.95 -17.71 -3.54
C GLU A 246 -22.61 -16.27 -3.14
N LYS A 247 -21.33 -15.93 -3.21
CA LYS A 247 -20.84 -14.60 -2.95
C LYS A 247 -20.16 -13.98 -4.15
N SER A 248 -20.22 -12.67 -4.22
CA SER A 248 -19.54 -11.87 -5.23
C SER A 248 -18.11 -11.59 -4.74
N VAL A 249 -17.13 -12.11 -5.48
CA VAL A 249 -15.70 -11.89 -5.21
C VAL A 249 -15.19 -10.80 -6.14
N ARG A 250 -14.50 -9.81 -5.58
CA ARG A 250 -13.93 -8.69 -6.34
C ARG A 250 -12.62 -9.10 -6.99
N THR A 251 -12.47 -8.88 -8.30
CA THR A 251 -11.28 -9.21 -9.09
C THR A 251 -10.73 -7.98 -9.81
N TYR A 252 -9.41 -7.89 -9.91
CA TYR A 252 -8.67 -6.79 -10.52
C TYR A 252 -7.76 -7.32 -11.62
N ALA A 253 -7.96 -6.81 -12.82
CA ALA A 253 -7.12 -7.16 -13.97
C ALA A 253 -5.79 -6.38 -13.91
N ASP A 254 -4.67 -7.07 -14.25
CA ASP A 254 -3.33 -6.45 -14.26
C ASP A 254 -3.04 -5.59 -13.01
N SER A 255 -3.40 -6.11 -11.83
CA SER A 255 -3.59 -5.34 -10.59
C SER A 255 -2.38 -4.49 -10.21
N GLU A 256 -1.14 -4.95 -10.37
CA GLU A 256 0.07 -4.19 -10.04
C GLU A 256 0.17 -2.86 -10.80
N ALA A 257 -0.17 -2.86 -12.09
CA ALA A 257 -0.11 -1.65 -12.92
C ALA A 257 -1.19 -0.62 -12.56
N PHE A 258 -2.27 -1.06 -11.89
CA PHE A 258 -3.44 -0.22 -11.57
C PHE A 258 -3.66 -0.03 -10.07
N SER A 259 -2.95 -0.75 -9.20
CA SER A 259 -3.16 -0.74 -7.75
C SER A 259 -3.18 0.66 -7.15
N SER A 260 -2.25 1.51 -7.55
CA SER A 260 -2.13 2.89 -7.05
C SER A 260 -3.26 3.83 -7.48
N ILE A 261 -4.05 3.45 -8.52
CA ILE A 261 -5.20 4.20 -9.02
C ILE A 261 -6.51 3.59 -8.49
N ILE A 262 -6.70 2.28 -8.73
CA ILE A 262 -7.96 1.61 -8.40
C ILE A 262 -8.05 1.34 -6.91
N GLY A 263 -6.95 0.95 -6.28
CA GLY A 263 -6.93 0.52 -4.89
C GLY A 263 -7.46 -0.91 -4.72
N TYR A 264 -8.11 -1.18 -3.61
CA TYR A 264 -8.66 -2.48 -3.25
C TYR A 264 -9.86 -2.34 -2.33
N THR A 265 -10.61 -3.42 -2.16
CA THR A 265 -11.73 -3.51 -1.21
C THR A 265 -11.34 -4.31 0.03
N GLY A 266 -12.02 -4.09 1.14
CA GLY A 266 -11.79 -4.86 2.37
C GLY A 266 -12.91 -4.64 3.38
N THR A 267 -12.90 -5.40 4.46
CA THR A 267 -13.89 -5.30 5.54
C THR A 267 -13.84 -3.92 6.19
N ILE A 268 -15.01 -3.35 6.45
CA ILE A 268 -15.16 -2.05 7.12
C ILE A 268 -14.58 -2.11 8.54
N SER A 269 -13.78 -1.13 8.91
CA SER A 269 -13.30 -0.98 10.29
C SER A 269 -14.36 -0.31 11.18
N THR A 270 -14.21 -0.42 12.49
CA THR A 270 -15.11 0.21 13.45
C THR A 270 -15.19 1.74 13.26
N ASP A 271 -14.07 2.37 12.96
CA ASP A 271 -14.03 3.84 12.76
C ASP A 271 -14.71 4.24 11.45
N GLU A 272 -14.46 3.51 10.35
CA GLU A 272 -15.16 3.72 9.07
C GLU A 272 -16.66 3.47 9.19
N TYR A 273 -17.06 2.42 9.92
CA TYR A 273 -18.47 2.15 10.22
C TYR A 273 -19.12 3.31 10.99
N ASN A 274 -18.47 3.82 12.03
CA ASN A 274 -18.96 4.95 12.80
C ASN A 274 -19.09 6.24 11.99
N GLU A 275 -18.28 6.40 10.96
CA GLU A 275 -18.35 7.54 10.04
C GLU A 275 -19.45 7.35 9.00
N LEU A 276 -19.45 6.23 8.27
CA LEU A 276 -20.33 5.96 7.15
C LEU A 276 -21.80 5.71 7.56
N SER A 277 -22.01 5.09 8.73
CA SER A 277 -23.36 4.84 9.27
C SER A 277 -24.12 6.10 9.67
N LYS A 278 -23.45 7.25 9.82
CA LYS A 278 -24.13 8.55 10.03
C LYS A 278 -24.96 8.98 8.84
N ASP A 279 -24.53 8.65 7.63
CA ASP A 279 -25.17 9.03 6.39
C ASP A 279 -26.04 7.91 5.80
N ASP A 280 -25.74 6.65 6.11
CA ASP A 280 -26.43 5.48 5.58
C ASP A 280 -26.45 4.35 6.64
N ASP A 281 -27.60 4.12 7.24
CA ASP A 281 -27.84 3.14 8.32
C ASP A 281 -27.84 1.67 7.85
N THR A 282 -27.71 1.45 6.54
CA THR A 282 -27.62 0.10 5.96
C THR A 282 -26.21 -0.51 6.06
N TYR A 283 -25.20 0.25 6.53
CA TYR A 283 -23.88 -0.31 6.80
C TYR A 283 -23.90 -1.24 8.00
N THR A 284 -23.12 -2.32 7.93
CA THR A 284 -22.87 -3.27 9.00
C THR A 284 -21.35 -3.49 9.17
N LEU A 285 -20.92 -4.02 10.32
CA LEU A 285 -19.49 -4.29 10.58
C LEU A 285 -18.88 -5.41 9.72
N ASN A 286 -19.69 -6.11 8.94
CA ASN A 286 -19.25 -7.15 8.02
C ASN A 286 -19.20 -6.67 6.56
N ASP A 287 -19.57 -5.41 6.29
CA ASP A 287 -19.60 -4.90 4.93
C ASP A 287 -18.21 -4.76 4.34
N THR A 288 -18.13 -5.01 3.03
CA THR A 288 -16.94 -4.72 2.22
C THR A 288 -17.06 -3.33 1.60
N ILE A 289 -16.03 -2.51 1.82
CA ILE A 289 -15.93 -1.16 1.26
C ILE A 289 -14.63 -0.97 0.47
N GLY A 290 -14.54 0.08 -0.32
CA GLY A 290 -13.26 0.49 -0.93
C GLY A 290 -12.32 1.07 0.13
N LYS A 291 -11.07 0.57 0.20
CA LYS A 291 -10.05 0.96 1.18
C LYS A 291 -9.07 2.00 0.66
N ALA A 292 -8.85 2.04 -0.64
CA ALA A 292 -7.92 2.96 -1.28
C ALA A 292 -8.40 3.33 -2.69
N GLY A 293 -7.79 4.35 -3.28
CA GLY A 293 -7.97 4.69 -4.69
C GLY A 293 -9.42 5.01 -5.10
N ILE A 294 -9.74 4.65 -6.33
CA ILE A 294 -11.08 4.84 -6.91
C ILE A 294 -12.13 3.97 -6.22
N GLU A 295 -11.75 2.78 -5.74
CA GLU A 295 -12.64 1.93 -4.94
C GLU A 295 -13.17 2.66 -3.70
N GLN A 296 -12.29 3.40 -3.01
CA GLN A 296 -12.66 4.19 -1.84
C GLN A 296 -13.44 5.46 -2.24
N TYR A 297 -12.92 6.24 -3.17
CA TYR A 297 -13.55 7.51 -3.55
C TYR A 297 -14.95 7.34 -4.16
N MET A 298 -15.11 6.30 -4.98
CA MET A 298 -16.38 6.00 -5.65
C MET A 298 -17.25 4.97 -4.90
N ASN A 299 -16.88 4.60 -3.67
CA ASN A 299 -17.57 3.58 -2.90
C ASN A 299 -19.10 3.77 -2.87
N LYS A 300 -19.58 4.99 -2.71
CA LYS A 300 -21.01 5.35 -2.71
C LYS A 300 -21.75 4.96 -4.01
N TYR A 301 -21.05 4.98 -5.16
CA TYR A 301 -21.62 4.59 -6.44
C TYR A 301 -21.46 3.09 -6.69
N LEU A 302 -20.28 2.56 -6.35
CA LEU A 302 -19.92 1.18 -6.62
C LEU A 302 -20.69 0.18 -5.76
N ARG A 303 -20.94 0.46 -4.46
CA ARG A 303 -21.56 -0.51 -3.53
C ARG A 303 -23.03 -0.87 -3.87
N GLY A 304 -23.71 -0.07 -4.68
CA GLY A 304 -25.14 -0.27 -4.95
C GLY A 304 -26.05 0.11 -3.78
N LYS A 305 -27.23 -0.51 -3.75
CA LYS A 305 -28.16 -0.40 -2.62
C LYS A 305 -28.55 -1.80 -2.17
N LYS A 306 -28.41 -2.08 -0.88
CA LYS A 306 -28.84 -3.34 -0.30
C LYS A 306 -30.33 -3.57 -0.53
N GLY A 307 -30.69 -4.81 -0.78
CA GLY A 307 -32.05 -5.32 -0.62
C GLY A 307 -32.33 -5.60 0.85
N SER A 308 -33.54 -5.99 1.13
CA SER A 308 -33.95 -6.38 2.48
C SER A 308 -35.00 -7.47 2.42
N GLN A 309 -35.02 -8.33 3.42
CA GLN A 309 -36.10 -9.26 3.65
C GLN A 309 -36.45 -9.28 5.13
N THR A 310 -37.71 -9.48 5.42
CA THR A 310 -38.16 -9.67 6.80
C THR A 310 -38.08 -11.15 7.15
N VAL A 311 -37.31 -11.45 8.17
CA VAL A 311 -37.16 -12.82 8.69
C VAL A 311 -37.81 -12.92 10.07
N TYR A 312 -38.57 -13.97 10.27
CA TYR A 312 -39.13 -14.33 11.56
C TYR A 312 -38.26 -15.43 12.18
N VAL A 313 -37.70 -15.13 13.33
CA VAL A 313 -36.84 -16.06 14.06
C VAL A 313 -37.48 -16.43 15.39
N ASP A 314 -37.18 -17.64 15.89
CA ASP A 314 -37.60 -18.05 17.22
C ASP A 314 -36.83 -17.31 18.34
N SER A 315 -37.17 -17.55 19.60
CA SER A 315 -36.50 -16.93 20.75
C SER A 315 -35.03 -17.29 20.92
N VAL A 316 -34.53 -18.25 20.13
CA VAL A 316 -33.12 -18.70 20.13
C VAL A 316 -32.37 -18.21 18.85
N GLY A 317 -33.11 -17.59 17.91
CA GLY A 317 -32.53 -16.98 16.72
C GLY A 317 -32.58 -17.86 15.45
N ASN A 318 -33.29 -19.00 15.47
CA ASN A 318 -33.46 -19.84 14.28
C ASN A 318 -34.49 -19.24 13.31
N LEU A 319 -34.18 -19.25 12.01
CA LEU A 319 -35.08 -18.80 10.95
C LEU A 319 -36.34 -19.69 10.87
N ILE A 320 -37.52 -19.06 10.94
CA ILE A 320 -38.82 -19.73 10.82
C ILE A 320 -39.49 -19.42 9.47
N GLU A 321 -39.52 -18.14 9.08
CA GLU A 321 -40.19 -17.69 7.87
C GLU A 321 -39.49 -16.43 7.31
N THR A 322 -39.53 -16.28 6.00
CA THR A 322 -39.05 -15.08 5.30
C THR A 322 -40.20 -14.43 4.54
N THR A 323 -40.34 -13.13 4.71
CA THR A 323 -41.39 -12.33 4.05
C THR A 323 -40.84 -10.98 3.56
N ASP A 324 -41.66 -10.18 2.88
CA ASP A 324 -41.35 -8.79 2.48
C ASP A 324 -39.97 -8.61 1.82
N HIS A 325 -39.71 -9.42 0.78
CA HIS A 325 -38.46 -9.37 0.03
C HIS A 325 -38.38 -8.13 -0.88
N THR A 326 -37.28 -7.40 -0.78
CA THR A 326 -36.88 -6.29 -1.67
C THR A 326 -35.55 -6.62 -2.32
N ASP A 327 -35.53 -6.69 -3.65
CA ASP A 327 -34.33 -6.99 -4.40
C ASP A 327 -33.22 -5.92 -4.20
N PRO A 328 -31.94 -6.33 -4.08
CA PRO A 328 -30.83 -5.40 -4.07
C PRO A 328 -30.68 -4.70 -5.42
N VAL A 329 -30.19 -3.46 -5.40
CA VAL A 329 -29.87 -2.70 -6.62
C VAL A 329 -28.39 -2.70 -6.86
N THR A 330 -27.93 -3.34 -7.93
CA THR A 330 -26.54 -3.39 -8.35
C THR A 330 -25.88 -2.01 -8.37
N GLY A 331 -24.63 -1.95 -7.98
CA GLY A 331 -23.80 -0.76 -8.05
C GLY A 331 -23.69 -0.19 -9.45
N LYS A 332 -23.24 1.03 -9.54
CA LYS A 332 -23.05 1.73 -10.81
C LYS A 332 -21.63 1.51 -11.30
N ASP A 333 -21.49 1.37 -12.61
CA ASP A 333 -20.20 1.23 -13.26
C ASP A 333 -19.50 2.58 -13.38
N VAL A 334 -18.18 2.56 -13.13
CA VAL A 334 -17.31 3.74 -13.16
C VAL A 334 -16.37 3.64 -14.34
N TYR A 335 -16.32 4.66 -15.17
CA TYR A 335 -15.41 4.78 -16.30
C TYR A 335 -14.30 5.79 -15.97
N LEU A 336 -13.06 5.38 -16.19
CA LEU A 336 -11.88 6.20 -15.98
C LEU A 336 -11.45 6.87 -17.28
N SER A 337 -10.71 7.96 -17.17
CA SER A 337 -10.05 8.62 -18.32
C SER A 337 -8.77 7.91 -18.78
N ILE A 338 -8.25 6.97 -17.97
CA ILE A 338 -7.04 6.19 -18.21
C ILE A 338 -7.22 5.27 -19.43
N ASP A 339 -6.19 5.13 -20.25
CA ASP A 339 -6.06 4.09 -21.27
C ASP A 339 -5.32 2.90 -20.68
N ALA A 340 -6.01 1.76 -20.54
CA ALA A 340 -5.49 0.57 -19.89
C ALA A 340 -4.24 0.00 -20.57
N SER A 341 -4.23 -0.01 -21.89
CA SER A 341 -3.11 -0.55 -22.67
C SER A 341 -1.86 0.32 -22.50
N LEU A 342 -2.05 1.64 -22.54
CA LEU A 342 -0.97 2.61 -22.31
C LEU A 342 -0.45 2.51 -20.86
N GLN A 343 -1.31 2.49 -19.85
CA GLN A 343 -0.96 2.39 -18.44
C GLN A 343 -0.09 1.14 -18.18
N LYS A 344 -0.56 -0.02 -18.60
CA LYS A 344 0.15 -1.30 -18.46
C LYS A 344 1.51 -1.29 -19.14
N ARG A 345 1.55 -0.76 -20.36
CA ARG A 345 2.78 -0.71 -21.13
C ARG A 345 3.81 0.23 -20.51
N VAL A 346 3.38 1.41 -20.08
CA VAL A 346 4.24 2.38 -19.38
C VAL A 346 4.79 1.78 -18.08
N TYR A 347 3.97 1.05 -17.31
CA TYR A 347 4.40 0.35 -16.10
C TYR A 347 5.52 -0.67 -16.39
N SER A 348 5.30 -1.57 -17.34
CA SER A 348 6.28 -2.60 -17.71
C SER A 348 7.60 -2.02 -18.25
N LEU A 349 7.52 -0.94 -19.04
CA LEU A 349 8.70 -0.25 -19.56
C LEU A 349 9.48 0.45 -18.44
N LEU A 350 8.79 1.08 -17.49
CA LEU A 350 9.43 1.74 -16.35
C LEU A 350 10.20 0.72 -15.49
N GLU A 351 9.60 -0.44 -15.21
CA GLU A 351 10.27 -1.54 -14.50
C GLU A 351 11.52 -2.02 -15.26
N LYS A 352 11.39 -2.25 -16.57
CA LYS A 352 12.50 -2.68 -17.44
C LYS A 352 13.67 -1.68 -17.44
N GLU A 353 13.36 -0.39 -17.50
CA GLU A 353 14.37 0.67 -17.46
C GLU A 353 15.11 0.73 -16.13
N ILE A 354 14.37 0.67 -15.04
CA ILE A 354 14.95 0.66 -13.67
C ILE A 354 15.87 -0.58 -13.52
N ALA A 355 15.45 -1.76 -13.98
CA ALA A 355 16.27 -2.96 -14.01
C ALA A 355 17.54 -2.76 -14.86
N GLY A 356 17.43 -2.11 -16.01
CA GLY A 356 18.56 -1.76 -16.87
C GLY A 356 19.59 -0.87 -16.19
N ILE A 357 19.13 0.16 -15.47
CA ILE A 357 20.01 1.05 -14.69
C ILE A 357 20.74 0.27 -13.60
N LEU A 358 20.02 -0.58 -12.83
CA LEU A 358 20.64 -1.44 -11.81
C LEU A 358 21.75 -2.31 -12.40
N LEU A 359 21.48 -2.99 -13.52
CA LEU A 359 22.44 -3.88 -14.19
C LEU A 359 23.72 -3.17 -14.62
N GLN A 360 23.65 -1.88 -14.96
CA GLN A 360 24.84 -1.07 -15.29
C GLN A 360 25.66 -0.71 -14.05
N LYS A 361 24.98 -0.55 -12.91
CA LYS A 361 25.62 -0.08 -11.68
C LYS A 361 26.10 -1.21 -10.78
N ILE A 362 25.59 -2.43 -10.96
CA ILE A 362 26.02 -3.61 -10.20
C ILE A 362 27.39 -4.07 -10.67
N VAL A 363 28.36 -4.11 -9.75
CA VAL A 363 29.73 -4.56 -9.97
C VAL A 363 30.06 -5.79 -9.11
N ASN A 364 30.90 -6.67 -9.63
CA ASN A 364 31.34 -7.88 -8.92
C ASN A 364 32.40 -7.53 -7.85
N ALA A 365 31.95 -6.95 -6.76
CA ALA A 365 32.79 -6.54 -5.64
C ALA A 365 32.05 -6.73 -4.30
N LYS A 366 32.81 -6.84 -3.20
CA LYS A 366 32.23 -6.86 -1.84
C LYS A 366 31.76 -5.47 -1.40
N THR A 367 32.59 -4.49 -1.65
CA THR A 367 32.34 -3.08 -1.31
C THR A 367 32.88 -2.20 -2.42
N THR A 368 32.42 -0.99 -2.49
CA THR A 368 32.91 0.03 -3.43
C THR A 368 33.40 1.25 -2.68
N ALA A 369 34.34 2.00 -3.27
CA ALA A 369 34.86 3.21 -2.66
C ALA A 369 33.74 4.28 -2.59
N LYS A 370 33.64 4.99 -1.46
CA LYS A 370 32.77 6.16 -1.35
C LYS A 370 33.24 7.21 -2.37
N THR A 371 32.31 7.70 -3.18
CA THR A 371 32.58 8.73 -4.20
C THR A 371 31.70 9.94 -3.94
N ALA A 372 32.25 11.13 -4.15
CA ALA A 372 31.51 12.37 -4.02
C ALA A 372 30.61 12.65 -5.25
N LYS A 373 30.84 11.95 -6.38
CA LYS A 373 30.11 12.18 -7.61
C LYS A 373 29.00 11.13 -7.75
N ALA A 374 27.78 11.58 -7.69
CA ALA A 374 26.57 10.73 -7.71
C ALA A 374 26.51 9.78 -8.91
N SER A 375 27.01 10.19 -10.11
CA SER A 375 27.06 9.36 -11.31
C SER A 375 28.00 8.16 -11.21
N ASP A 376 29.01 8.23 -10.34
CA ASP A 376 30.07 7.24 -10.21
C ASP A 376 29.78 6.23 -9.09
N ILE A 377 28.67 6.40 -8.36
CA ILE A 377 28.19 5.45 -7.37
C ILE A 377 27.89 4.12 -8.06
N THR A 378 28.46 3.04 -7.55
CA THR A 378 28.22 1.67 -8.01
C THR A 378 27.67 0.80 -6.90
N ILE A 379 26.98 -0.26 -7.24
CA ILE A 379 26.33 -1.19 -6.32
C ILE A 379 27.18 -2.45 -6.26
N PRO A 380 27.83 -2.76 -5.13
CA PRO A 380 28.50 -4.04 -4.95
C PRO A 380 27.48 -5.18 -5.05
N VAL A 381 27.85 -6.30 -5.68
CA VAL A 381 26.94 -7.45 -5.76
C VAL A 381 26.60 -8.03 -4.38
N TYR A 382 27.41 -7.80 -3.37
CA TYR A 382 27.13 -8.20 -1.99
C TYR A 382 25.96 -7.42 -1.38
N ASP A 383 25.72 -6.18 -1.81
CA ASP A 383 24.50 -5.44 -1.45
C ASP A 383 23.26 -6.05 -2.13
N VAL A 384 23.42 -6.62 -3.33
CA VAL A 384 22.33 -7.37 -4.00
C VAL A 384 22.01 -8.65 -3.23
N TYR A 385 23.02 -9.42 -2.82
CA TYR A 385 22.81 -10.62 -2.01
C TYR A 385 22.15 -10.27 -0.66
N TYR A 386 22.59 -9.19 -0.03
CA TYR A 386 21.96 -8.72 1.18
C TYR A 386 20.52 -8.27 0.94
N ALA A 387 20.22 -7.61 -0.17
CA ALA A 387 18.87 -7.17 -0.50
C ALA A 387 17.85 -8.33 -0.55
N LEU A 388 18.27 -9.53 -0.97
CA LEU A 388 17.43 -10.72 -0.94
C LEU A 388 16.93 -11.06 0.48
N VAL A 389 17.78 -10.88 1.47
CA VAL A 389 17.46 -11.09 2.90
C VAL A 389 16.85 -9.82 3.49
N GLY A 390 17.50 -8.68 3.27
CA GLY A 390 17.13 -7.38 3.85
C GLY A 390 15.70 -6.95 3.52
N ASN A 391 15.27 -7.18 2.29
CA ASN A 391 13.91 -6.85 1.84
C ASN A 391 12.96 -8.09 1.81
N SER A 392 13.32 -9.16 2.50
CA SER A 392 12.49 -10.37 2.67
C SER A 392 12.06 -11.03 1.35
N VAL A 393 12.92 -10.98 0.32
CA VAL A 393 12.74 -11.82 -0.89
C VAL A 393 12.95 -13.28 -0.51
N ILE A 394 13.95 -13.53 0.36
CA ILE A 394 14.16 -14.80 1.06
C ILE A 394 13.64 -14.63 2.50
N ASP A 395 12.75 -15.51 2.93
CA ASP A 395 12.30 -15.56 4.32
C ASP A 395 13.31 -16.34 5.18
N ILE A 396 14.10 -15.62 5.95
CA ILE A 396 15.11 -16.21 6.84
C ILE A 396 14.48 -16.99 8.02
N ARG A 397 13.21 -16.72 8.35
CA ARG A 397 12.51 -17.43 9.44
C ARG A 397 12.23 -18.88 9.06
N HIS A 398 11.98 -19.13 7.75
CA HIS A 398 11.78 -20.48 7.22
C HIS A 398 12.97 -21.41 7.49
N PHE A 399 14.19 -20.85 7.66
CA PHE A 399 15.41 -21.64 7.90
C PHE A 399 15.38 -22.48 9.19
N THR A 400 14.51 -22.12 10.13
CA THR A 400 14.30 -22.84 11.41
C THR A 400 13.10 -23.79 11.39
N GLU A 401 12.31 -23.80 10.28
CA GLU A 401 11.12 -24.64 10.16
C GLU A 401 11.47 -26.13 9.94
N PRO A 402 10.56 -27.05 10.30
CA PRO A 402 10.80 -28.50 10.15
C PRO A 402 11.06 -28.94 8.70
N ASP A 403 10.48 -28.27 7.72
CA ASP A 403 10.61 -28.52 6.29
C ASP A 403 11.74 -27.74 5.61
N ALA A 404 12.49 -26.92 6.35
CA ALA A 404 13.67 -26.24 5.84
C ALA A 404 14.65 -27.21 5.19
N THR A 405 15.20 -26.81 4.05
CA THR A 405 16.17 -27.63 3.30
C THR A 405 17.52 -27.72 4.03
N GLU A 406 18.32 -28.71 3.64
CA GLU A 406 19.67 -28.84 4.20
C GLU A 406 20.56 -27.61 3.92
N LEU A 407 20.31 -26.89 2.81
CA LEU A 407 21.06 -25.68 2.48
C LEU A 407 20.65 -24.52 3.40
N GLU A 408 19.35 -24.36 3.65
CA GLU A 408 18.83 -23.37 4.61
C GLU A 408 19.35 -23.64 6.02
N LYS A 409 19.36 -24.88 6.49
CA LYS A 409 19.94 -25.26 7.79
C LYS A 409 21.43 -24.97 7.88
N GLN A 410 22.18 -25.12 6.79
CA GLN A 410 23.62 -24.75 6.75
C GLN A 410 23.81 -23.24 6.88
N VAL A 411 22.96 -22.44 6.18
CA VAL A 411 22.98 -20.99 6.29
C VAL A 411 22.58 -20.54 7.70
N GLN A 412 21.56 -21.17 8.29
CA GLN A 412 21.16 -20.93 9.68
C GLN A 412 22.29 -21.20 10.66
N ALA A 413 22.97 -22.33 10.54
CA ALA A 413 24.08 -22.66 11.44
C ALA A 413 25.25 -21.67 11.34
N ALA A 414 25.54 -21.16 10.13
CA ALA A 414 26.55 -20.10 9.94
C ALA A 414 26.11 -18.77 10.59
N PHE A 415 24.83 -18.42 10.43
CA PHE A 415 24.23 -17.25 11.06
C PHE A 415 24.25 -17.36 12.59
N ASP A 416 23.86 -18.49 13.19
CA ASP A 416 23.82 -18.70 14.65
C ASP A 416 25.20 -18.50 15.26
N GLY A 417 26.25 -19.01 14.60
CA GLY A 417 27.61 -18.79 15.00
C GLY A 417 28.01 -17.31 15.02
N LYS A 418 27.66 -16.57 13.98
CA LYS A 418 27.89 -15.11 13.92
C LYS A 418 27.09 -14.35 14.97
N LYS A 419 25.81 -14.69 15.11
CA LYS A 419 24.89 -14.07 16.07
C LYS A 419 25.39 -14.20 17.50
N GLN A 420 25.88 -15.39 17.90
CA GLN A 420 26.43 -15.60 19.21
C GLN A 420 27.62 -14.64 19.48
N VAL A 421 28.55 -14.53 18.53
CA VAL A 421 29.69 -13.60 18.64
C VAL A 421 29.22 -12.14 18.77
N VAL A 422 28.26 -11.75 17.97
CA VAL A 422 27.70 -10.38 18.00
C VAL A 422 27.03 -10.08 19.35
N MET A 423 26.18 -11.00 19.85
CA MET A 423 25.50 -10.81 21.13
C MET A 423 26.45 -10.77 22.32
N ASP A 424 27.46 -11.65 22.36
CA ASP A 424 28.48 -11.64 23.39
C ASP A 424 29.30 -10.33 23.39
N THR A 425 29.63 -9.83 22.20
CA THR A 425 30.37 -8.56 22.04
C THR A 425 29.50 -7.38 22.48
N LEU A 426 28.23 -7.32 22.07
CA LEU A 426 27.31 -6.27 22.50
C LEU A 426 27.09 -6.27 24.02
N GLY A 427 26.92 -7.45 24.62
CA GLY A 427 26.87 -7.60 26.08
C GLY A 427 28.12 -7.03 26.76
N SER A 428 29.28 -7.32 26.20
CA SER A 428 30.55 -6.76 26.67
C SER A 428 30.63 -5.25 26.48
N MET A 429 30.18 -4.72 25.33
CA MET A 429 30.18 -3.27 25.07
C MET A 429 29.28 -2.51 26.03
N LEU A 430 28.08 -3.02 26.28
CA LEU A 430 27.10 -2.40 27.19
C LEU A 430 27.57 -2.42 28.65
N THR A 431 28.35 -3.43 29.08
CA THR A 431 28.82 -3.56 30.47
C THR A 431 30.24 -3.04 30.70
N SER A 432 30.95 -2.56 29.65
CA SER A 432 32.32 -2.09 29.72
C SER A 432 32.50 -0.89 30.65
N GLN A 433 33.54 -0.90 31.45
CA GLN A 433 34.01 0.26 32.23
C GLN A 433 34.75 1.30 31.39
N GLU A 434 35.25 0.91 30.21
CA GLU A 434 35.93 1.77 29.24
C GLU A 434 35.16 1.65 27.90
N PRO A 435 34.02 2.34 27.74
CA PRO A 435 33.21 2.23 26.56
C PRO A 435 33.88 2.88 25.34
N VAL A 436 33.81 2.22 24.19
CA VAL A 436 34.33 2.75 22.92
C VAL A 436 33.34 3.78 22.34
N ILE A 437 33.89 4.94 21.94
CA ILE A 437 33.10 6.00 21.28
C ILE A 437 32.55 5.50 19.94
N TYR A 438 31.34 5.91 19.57
CA TYR A 438 30.63 5.43 18.38
C TYR A 438 31.51 5.49 17.10
N LYS A 439 32.15 6.63 16.81
CA LYS A 439 32.99 6.81 15.60
C LYS A 439 34.23 5.89 15.56
N ASP A 440 34.65 5.32 16.67
CA ASP A 440 35.80 4.44 16.77
C ASP A 440 35.40 2.95 16.68
N LEU A 441 34.11 2.64 16.65
CA LEU A 441 33.60 1.30 16.39
C LEU A 441 33.79 0.92 14.91
N SER A 442 33.83 -0.39 14.62
CA SER A 442 33.72 -0.85 13.24
C SER A 442 32.36 -0.48 12.64
N GLU A 443 32.28 -0.35 11.32
CA GLU A 443 31.00 -0.04 10.62
C GLU A 443 29.88 -1.02 11.01
N GLU A 444 30.20 -2.27 11.26
CA GLU A 444 29.30 -3.30 11.77
C GLU A 444 28.66 -2.90 13.11
N TYR A 445 29.48 -2.59 14.11
CA TYR A 445 28.97 -2.25 15.45
C TYR A 445 28.38 -0.84 15.53
N GLN A 446 28.76 0.07 14.65
CA GLN A 446 28.07 1.35 14.46
C GLN A 446 26.62 1.11 14.00
N ALA A 447 26.44 0.23 13.01
CA ALA A 447 25.10 -0.11 12.50
C ALA A 447 24.23 -0.76 13.58
N TYR A 448 24.78 -1.70 14.37
CA TYR A 448 24.05 -2.34 15.46
C TYR A 448 23.66 -1.32 16.55
N SER A 449 24.59 -0.46 16.95
CA SER A 449 24.33 0.59 17.96
C SER A 449 23.24 1.57 17.51
N THR A 450 23.30 2.01 16.26
CA THR A 450 22.28 2.89 15.68
C THR A 450 20.90 2.21 15.66
N TYR A 451 20.85 0.95 15.24
CA TYR A 451 19.60 0.18 15.18
C TYR A 451 19.00 0.02 16.57
N ILE A 452 19.79 -0.37 17.57
CA ILE A 452 19.35 -0.55 18.96
C ILE A 452 18.74 0.75 19.50
N VAL A 453 19.49 1.88 19.44
CA VAL A 453 19.00 3.16 19.96
C VAL A 453 17.75 3.64 19.22
N LYS A 454 17.72 3.48 17.89
CA LYS A 454 16.53 3.81 17.11
C LYS A 454 15.31 2.99 17.54
N LYS A 455 15.48 1.68 17.70
CA LYS A 455 14.41 0.76 18.05
C LYS A 455 13.89 1.01 19.45
N LEU A 456 14.75 1.27 20.42
CA LEU A 456 14.35 1.67 21.77
C LEU A 456 13.52 2.95 21.79
N LYS A 457 13.82 3.90 20.88
CA LYS A 457 13.02 5.11 20.67
C LYS A 457 11.70 4.84 19.94
N ASP A 458 11.68 3.90 18.99
CA ASP A 458 10.47 3.53 18.24
C ASP A 458 9.46 2.77 19.12
N GLU A 459 9.94 2.05 20.13
CA GLU A 459 9.16 1.27 21.10
C GLU A 459 8.86 2.04 22.41
N ASP A 460 9.16 3.36 22.45
CA ASP A 460 8.98 4.25 23.61
C ASP A 460 9.67 3.76 24.90
N VAL A 461 10.69 2.90 24.77
CA VAL A 461 11.58 2.57 25.90
C VAL A 461 12.48 3.77 26.20
N ILE A 462 12.98 4.45 25.16
CA ILE A 462 13.58 5.78 25.27
C ILE A 462 12.50 6.78 24.78
N LEU A 463 12.05 7.64 25.69
CA LEU A 463 10.92 8.55 25.49
C LEU A 463 11.34 9.75 24.61
N ARG A 464 11.06 9.70 23.32
CA ARG A 464 11.47 10.73 22.34
C ARG A 464 11.04 12.14 22.75
N ASP A 465 9.82 12.28 23.26
CA ASP A 465 9.23 13.56 23.63
C ASP A 465 9.90 14.20 24.87
N GLN A 466 10.67 13.41 25.62
CA GLN A 466 11.42 13.88 26.78
C GLN A 466 12.83 14.36 26.41
N ILE A 467 13.35 13.96 25.23
CA ILE A 467 14.72 14.28 24.83
C ILE A 467 14.84 15.76 24.48
N ASP A 468 15.69 16.48 25.20
CA ASP A 468 16.10 17.82 24.80
C ASP A 468 17.13 17.74 23.67
N THR A 469 16.77 18.24 22.50
CA THR A 469 17.66 18.25 21.32
C THR A 469 18.86 19.17 21.48
N ASP A 470 18.79 20.11 22.40
CA ASP A 470 19.91 21.02 22.75
C ASP A 470 20.83 20.49 23.83
N ASP A 471 20.50 19.35 24.42
CA ASP A 471 21.32 18.68 25.42
C ASP A 471 22.69 18.26 24.88
N GLU A 472 23.72 18.32 25.75
CA GLU A 472 25.11 18.05 25.35
C GLU A 472 25.32 16.59 24.91
N ILE A 473 24.72 15.62 25.61
CA ILE A 473 24.88 14.18 25.24
C ILE A 473 24.12 13.87 23.97
N GLN A 474 22.96 14.48 23.75
CA GLN A 474 22.23 14.31 22.51
C GLN A 474 23.02 14.86 21.32
N LYS A 475 23.70 15.99 21.48
CA LYS A 475 24.61 16.57 20.48
C LYS A 475 25.82 15.65 20.25
N LYS A 476 26.45 15.12 21.30
CA LYS A 476 27.56 14.16 21.18
C LYS A 476 27.12 12.89 20.49
N TRP A 477 25.94 12.36 20.79
CA TRP A 477 25.40 11.18 20.09
C TRP A 477 25.18 11.46 18.59
N THR A 478 24.60 12.60 18.28
CA THR A 478 24.35 13.03 16.88
C THR A 478 25.64 13.30 16.10
N SER A 479 26.71 13.77 16.78
CA SER A 479 28.04 13.99 16.20
C SER A 479 28.96 12.75 16.29
N GLU A 480 28.42 11.59 16.68
CA GLU A 480 29.14 10.32 16.80
C GLU A 480 30.28 10.34 17.85
N GLU A 481 30.22 11.24 18.82
CA GLU A 481 31.23 11.43 19.85
C GLU A 481 30.89 10.85 21.22
N ALA A 482 29.74 10.23 21.38
CA ALA A 482 29.37 9.47 22.56
C ALA A 482 29.41 7.96 22.29
N SER A 483 29.64 7.14 23.31
CA SER A 483 29.41 5.70 23.24
C SER A 483 27.95 5.37 23.45
N VAL A 484 27.47 4.20 23.00
CA VAL A 484 26.11 3.72 23.24
C VAL A 484 25.84 3.56 24.75
N ASN A 485 26.84 3.10 25.50
CA ASN A 485 26.77 2.94 26.95
C ASN A 485 26.56 4.30 27.63
N GLU A 486 27.41 5.31 27.32
CA GLU A 486 27.29 6.65 27.85
C GLU A 486 25.94 7.30 27.53
N TYR A 487 25.47 7.15 26.29
CA TYR A 487 24.20 7.72 25.85
C TYR A 487 23.01 7.12 26.59
N ILE A 488 22.94 5.76 26.67
CA ILE A 488 21.82 5.07 27.34
C ILE A 488 21.83 5.34 28.86
N ARG A 489 22.99 5.35 29.49
CA ARG A 489 23.13 5.64 30.91
C ARG A 489 22.62 7.06 31.23
N TYR A 490 23.00 8.03 30.43
CA TYR A 490 22.55 9.40 30.56
C TYR A 490 21.03 9.54 30.34
N CYS A 491 20.44 8.80 29.40
CA CYS A 491 18.99 8.77 29.23
C CYS A 491 18.25 8.31 30.51
N ILE A 492 18.82 7.37 31.27
CA ILE A 492 18.27 6.94 32.57
C ILE A 492 18.42 8.07 33.60
N GLU A 493 19.57 8.71 33.69
CA GLU A 493 19.85 9.80 34.63
C GLU A 493 18.95 11.04 34.42
N GLN A 494 18.45 11.24 33.20
CA GLN A 494 17.57 12.35 32.85
C GLN A 494 16.07 11.97 32.82
N ASP A 495 15.71 10.77 33.31
CA ASP A 495 14.33 10.26 33.27
C ASP A 495 13.75 10.16 31.83
N TRP A 496 14.60 9.99 30.80
CA TRP A 496 14.17 9.79 29.41
C TRP A 496 13.84 8.35 29.06
N VAL A 497 13.74 7.47 30.05
CA VAL A 497 13.50 6.03 29.86
C VAL A 497 12.26 5.58 30.60
N ASP A 498 11.37 4.81 29.92
CA ASP A 498 10.27 4.12 30.57
C ASP A 498 10.79 2.85 31.27
N ILE A 499 11.05 2.97 32.55
CA ILE A 499 11.58 1.86 33.36
C ILE A 499 10.58 0.69 33.49
N THR A 500 9.29 0.91 33.26
CA THR A 500 8.26 -0.15 33.35
C THR A 500 8.37 -1.16 32.23
N ALA A 501 9.13 -0.87 31.17
CA ALA A 501 9.38 -1.78 30.06
C ALA A 501 10.26 -2.97 30.45
N PHE A 502 11.13 -2.83 31.46
CA PHE A 502 12.14 -3.84 31.82
C PHE A 502 12.29 -4.09 33.32
N THR A 503 11.45 -3.51 34.18
CA THR A 503 11.46 -3.80 35.63
C THR A 503 10.03 -3.84 36.18
N GLU A 504 9.75 -4.81 37.04
CA GLU A 504 8.48 -4.92 37.78
C GLU A 504 8.47 -4.13 39.10
N GLN A 505 9.62 -3.61 39.53
CA GLN A 505 9.80 -2.95 40.83
C GLN A 505 9.70 -1.43 40.69
N SER A 506 8.78 -0.82 41.44
CA SER A 506 8.52 0.63 41.42
C SER A 506 9.23 1.43 42.52
N GLU A 507 10.08 0.81 43.38
CA GLU A 507 10.67 1.49 44.51
C GLU A 507 12.23 1.43 44.51
N TYR A 508 12.86 2.59 44.49
CA TYR A 508 14.25 2.89 44.83
C TYR A 508 15.31 1.92 44.21
N VAL A 509 15.36 1.86 42.89
CA VAL A 509 16.43 1.17 42.18
C VAL A 509 17.54 2.19 41.86
N ASP A 510 18.79 1.83 42.11
CA ASP A 510 19.96 2.65 41.79
C ASP A 510 20.14 2.76 40.27
N THR A 511 20.68 3.86 39.75
CA THR A 511 20.95 4.11 38.32
C THR A 511 21.75 2.99 37.69
N ASP A 512 22.77 2.44 38.40
CA ASP A 512 23.59 1.33 37.94
C ASP A 512 22.80 0.03 37.80
N GLU A 513 21.85 -0.23 38.70
CA GLU A 513 20.97 -1.40 38.65
C GLU A 513 19.94 -1.24 37.50
N LEU A 514 19.35 -0.06 37.34
CA LEU A 514 18.46 0.26 36.22
C LEU A 514 19.20 0.08 34.90
N TYR A 515 20.41 0.56 34.80
CA TYR A 515 21.24 0.40 33.60
C TYR A 515 21.52 -1.07 33.27
N ASN A 516 21.89 -1.87 34.28
CA ASN A 516 22.15 -3.30 34.09
C ASN A 516 20.89 -4.07 33.67
N ASN A 517 19.72 -3.71 34.22
CA ASN A 517 18.44 -4.29 33.82
C ASN A 517 18.10 -3.91 32.38
N LEU A 518 18.31 -2.65 31.98
CA LEU A 518 18.10 -2.22 30.59
C LEU A 518 19.08 -2.88 29.64
N ALA A 519 20.36 -3.03 30.01
CA ALA A 519 21.36 -3.75 29.19
C ALA A 519 20.95 -5.22 28.99
N ALA A 520 20.49 -5.90 30.05
CA ALA A 520 19.98 -7.26 29.94
C ALA A 520 18.73 -7.34 29.05
N TYR A 521 17.80 -6.40 29.23
CA TYR A 521 16.61 -6.27 28.35
C TYR A 521 17.00 -6.07 26.87
N ILE A 522 17.97 -5.22 26.57
CA ILE A 522 18.47 -5.00 25.21
C ILE A 522 18.98 -6.32 24.61
N ILE A 523 19.82 -7.05 25.33
CA ILE A 523 20.36 -8.33 24.84
C ILE A 523 19.26 -9.35 24.60
N ASP A 524 18.31 -9.51 25.52
CA ASP A 524 17.19 -10.42 25.38
C ASP A 524 16.27 -10.00 24.21
N ARG A 525 15.88 -8.73 24.16
CA ARG A 525 14.98 -8.17 23.12
C ARG A 525 15.54 -8.31 21.72
N PHE A 526 16.83 -8.00 21.52
CA PHE A 526 17.47 -8.03 20.20
C PHE A 526 17.96 -9.43 19.81
N SER A 527 18.04 -10.37 20.75
CA SER A 527 18.28 -11.78 20.42
C SER A 527 17.13 -12.42 19.64
N ASN A 528 15.92 -11.80 19.63
CA ASN A 528 14.72 -12.27 18.94
C ASN A 528 14.15 -11.23 17.97
N ASP A 529 14.95 -10.25 17.53
CA ASP A 529 14.49 -9.20 16.61
C ASP A 529 14.90 -9.51 15.16
N ASN A 530 13.93 -9.80 14.31
CA ASN A 530 14.13 -10.11 12.90
C ASN A 530 14.85 -8.99 12.12
N GLY A 531 14.60 -7.73 12.44
CA GLY A 531 15.31 -6.60 11.82
C GLY A 531 16.76 -6.54 12.21
N PHE A 532 17.09 -6.90 13.47
CA PHE A 532 18.45 -7.01 13.95
C PHE A 532 19.17 -8.22 13.31
N ASP A 533 18.47 -9.35 13.18
CA ASP A 533 18.97 -10.53 12.49
C ASP A 533 19.38 -10.24 11.05
N LYS A 534 18.58 -9.45 10.32
CA LYS A 534 18.93 -9.01 8.96
C LYS A 534 20.23 -8.21 8.90
N LEU A 535 20.52 -7.38 9.91
CA LEU A 535 21.80 -6.67 9.99
C LEU A 535 22.97 -7.62 10.25
N ILE A 536 22.78 -8.66 11.06
CA ILE A 536 23.77 -9.71 11.28
C ILE A 536 24.02 -10.48 9.98
N TYR A 537 22.97 -10.83 9.22
CA TYR A 537 23.08 -11.44 7.89
C TYR A 537 23.90 -10.59 6.93
N LYS A 538 23.74 -9.25 6.96
CA LYS A 538 24.55 -8.36 6.12
C LYS A 538 26.06 -8.61 6.33
N ASN A 539 26.48 -8.67 7.58
CA ASN A 539 27.88 -8.88 7.92
C ASN A 539 28.31 -10.34 7.67
N ALA A 540 27.47 -11.33 7.93
CA ALA A 540 27.73 -12.72 7.58
C ALA A 540 27.95 -12.90 6.06
N ILE A 541 27.21 -12.17 5.23
CA ILE A 541 27.40 -12.15 3.77
C ILE A 541 28.72 -11.47 3.40
N LEU A 542 29.03 -10.31 3.98
CA LEU A 542 30.29 -9.59 3.74
C LEU A 542 31.54 -10.40 4.14
N GLU A 543 31.41 -11.24 5.15
CA GLU A 543 32.47 -12.14 5.63
C GLU A 543 32.52 -13.49 4.90
N ASP A 544 31.64 -13.74 3.91
CA ASP A 544 31.49 -15.00 3.17
C ASP A 544 31.04 -16.20 4.04
N LEU A 545 30.56 -15.98 5.24
CA LEU A 545 29.94 -17.02 6.07
C LEU A 545 28.64 -17.51 5.42
N VAL A 546 27.91 -16.59 4.82
CA VAL A 546 26.75 -16.84 3.95
C VAL A 546 27.09 -16.36 2.54
N ARG A 547 27.04 -17.25 1.57
CA ARG A 547 27.50 -16.98 0.21
C ARG A 547 26.36 -16.65 -0.72
N GLY A 548 26.60 -15.76 -1.70
CA GLY A 548 25.63 -15.43 -2.73
C GLY A 548 25.08 -16.65 -3.50
N ASN A 549 25.91 -17.68 -3.75
CA ASN A 549 25.47 -18.93 -4.38
C ASN A 549 24.42 -19.68 -3.56
N GLN A 550 24.57 -19.71 -2.23
CA GLN A 550 23.61 -20.34 -1.33
C GLN A 550 22.28 -19.58 -1.36
N LEU A 551 22.30 -18.26 -1.26
CA LEU A 551 21.11 -17.43 -1.31
C LEU A 551 20.40 -17.57 -2.67
N CYS A 552 21.13 -17.56 -3.79
CA CYS A 552 20.55 -17.78 -5.11
C CYS A 552 19.91 -19.17 -5.26
N ALA A 553 20.46 -20.21 -4.65
CA ALA A 553 19.86 -21.55 -4.66
C ALA A 553 18.61 -21.63 -3.78
N ILE A 554 18.61 -20.95 -2.61
CA ILE A 554 17.46 -20.89 -1.68
C ILE A 554 16.25 -20.22 -2.32
N MET A 555 16.41 -19.29 -3.27
CA MET A 555 15.27 -18.69 -3.97
C MET A 555 14.43 -19.75 -4.70
N PHE A 556 15.04 -20.85 -5.17
CA PHE A 556 14.29 -21.99 -5.73
C PHE A 556 13.61 -22.81 -4.62
N ASP A 557 14.32 -23.04 -3.51
CA ASP A 557 13.82 -23.82 -2.38
C ASP A 557 12.54 -23.20 -1.77
N GLN A 558 12.48 -21.86 -1.73
CA GLN A 558 11.34 -21.10 -1.21
C GLN A 558 10.30 -20.68 -2.29
N GLY A 559 10.47 -21.17 -3.54
CA GLY A 559 9.53 -20.85 -4.62
C GLY A 559 9.52 -19.40 -5.09
N VAL A 560 10.54 -18.60 -4.74
CA VAL A 560 10.74 -17.24 -5.26
C VAL A 560 11.00 -17.28 -6.76
N LEU A 561 11.70 -18.31 -7.22
CA LEU A 561 11.92 -18.62 -8.62
C LEU A 561 11.22 -19.93 -8.98
N GLU A 562 10.76 -20.03 -10.24
CA GLU A 562 10.23 -21.28 -10.79
C GLU A 562 11.27 -22.40 -10.67
N TRP A 563 10.84 -23.57 -10.17
CA TRP A 563 11.74 -24.67 -9.84
C TRP A 563 12.54 -25.18 -11.04
N ASP A 564 13.86 -25.12 -10.94
CA ASP A 564 14.85 -25.70 -11.86
C ASP A 564 15.95 -26.40 -11.05
N GLU A 565 15.85 -27.75 -10.99
CA GLU A 565 16.76 -28.57 -10.19
C GLU A 565 18.22 -28.47 -10.67
N GLU A 566 18.47 -28.41 -11.97
CA GLU A 566 19.82 -28.33 -12.54
C GLU A 566 20.51 -27.03 -12.14
N THR A 567 19.82 -25.90 -12.35
CA THR A 567 20.33 -24.57 -11.98
C THR A 567 20.49 -24.43 -10.47
N ARG A 568 19.48 -24.84 -9.68
CA ARG A 568 19.53 -24.83 -8.22
C ARG A 568 20.75 -25.58 -7.68
N ASN A 569 20.99 -26.81 -8.15
CA ASN A 569 22.11 -27.64 -7.71
C ASN A 569 23.46 -27.09 -8.20
N ALA A 570 23.52 -26.55 -9.41
CA ALA A 570 24.75 -25.90 -9.93
C ALA A 570 25.15 -24.67 -9.12
N LEU A 571 24.18 -23.91 -8.60
CA LEU A 571 24.41 -22.79 -7.67
C LEU A 571 24.88 -23.31 -6.32
N ALA A 572 24.16 -24.25 -5.72
CA ALA A 572 24.50 -24.81 -4.40
C ALA A 572 25.91 -25.40 -4.37
N ASP A 573 26.33 -26.08 -5.44
CA ASP A 573 27.66 -26.70 -5.59
C ASP A 573 28.76 -25.71 -6.03
N GLY A 574 28.39 -24.45 -6.31
CA GLY A 574 29.32 -23.42 -6.80
C GLY A 574 29.79 -23.60 -8.25
N ARG A 575 29.18 -24.50 -9.04
CA ARG A 575 29.45 -24.69 -10.48
C ARG A 575 28.89 -23.54 -11.34
N ARG A 576 27.88 -22.83 -10.86
CA ARG A 576 27.34 -21.61 -11.48
C ARG A 576 27.62 -20.40 -10.56
N GLY A 577 28.13 -19.31 -11.13
CA GLY A 577 28.46 -18.11 -10.40
C GLY A 577 27.20 -17.32 -9.99
N ALA A 578 27.10 -16.90 -8.74
CA ALA A 578 25.96 -16.10 -8.23
C ALA A 578 25.85 -14.74 -8.93
N TYR A 579 26.99 -14.09 -9.23
CA TYR A 579 26.99 -12.79 -9.90
C TYR A 579 26.28 -12.79 -11.25
N ASP A 580 26.65 -13.70 -12.14
CA ASP A 580 26.02 -13.78 -13.47
C ASP A 580 24.57 -14.25 -13.36
N PHE A 581 24.29 -15.15 -12.41
CA PHE A 581 22.94 -15.64 -12.18
C PHE A 581 21.99 -14.54 -11.71
N ILE A 582 22.33 -13.79 -10.67
CA ILE A 582 21.45 -12.73 -10.14
C ILE A 582 21.25 -11.61 -11.18
N ARG A 583 22.27 -11.30 -11.97
CA ARG A 583 22.14 -10.36 -13.09
C ARG A 583 21.16 -10.87 -14.14
N SER A 584 21.16 -12.18 -14.43
CA SER A 584 20.18 -12.77 -15.35
C SER A 584 18.76 -12.70 -14.80
N CYS A 585 18.59 -12.90 -13.49
CA CYS A 585 17.28 -12.75 -12.82
C CYS A 585 16.76 -11.31 -12.88
N ILE A 586 17.61 -10.32 -12.65
CA ILE A 586 17.25 -8.90 -12.79
C ILE A 586 16.92 -8.56 -14.25
N SER A 587 17.70 -9.06 -15.21
CA SER A 587 17.47 -8.83 -16.64
C SER A 587 16.15 -9.39 -17.12
N SER A 588 15.81 -10.61 -16.73
CA SER A 588 14.51 -11.24 -17.03
C SER A 588 13.35 -10.69 -16.19
N ARG A 589 13.64 -9.94 -15.14
CA ARG A 589 12.69 -9.46 -14.12
C ARG A 589 12.02 -10.60 -13.31
N SER A 590 12.62 -11.78 -13.31
CA SER A 590 12.22 -12.83 -12.36
C SER A 590 12.53 -12.43 -10.90
N ILE A 591 13.47 -11.50 -10.72
CA ILE A 591 13.64 -10.70 -9.50
C ILE A 591 13.56 -9.23 -9.93
N THR A 592 12.58 -8.52 -9.40
CA THR A 592 12.29 -7.14 -9.79
C THR A 592 13.10 -6.12 -8.99
N PRO A 593 13.33 -4.90 -9.53
CA PRO A 593 13.93 -3.81 -8.75
C PRO A 593 13.16 -3.48 -7.47
N GLY A 594 11.83 -3.56 -7.49
CA GLY A 594 10.98 -3.33 -6.32
C GLY A 594 11.19 -4.37 -5.22
N GLN A 595 11.42 -5.64 -5.57
CA GLN A 595 11.77 -6.69 -4.62
C GLN A 595 13.16 -6.48 -4.00
N LEU A 596 14.13 -6.01 -4.77
CA LEU A 596 15.48 -5.73 -4.24
C LEU A 596 15.54 -4.45 -3.40
N ALA A 597 14.70 -3.47 -3.70
CA ALA A 597 14.69 -2.16 -3.05
C ALA A 597 16.07 -1.44 -3.04
N LEU A 598 16.91 -1.72 -4.03
CA LEU A 598 18.16 -1.02 -4.27
C LEU A 598 17.92 0.26 -5.07
N GLU A 599 18.84 1.21 -5.01
CA GLU A 599 18.72 2.48 -5.73
C GLU A 599 19.27 2.39 -7.17
N PRO A 600 18.39 2.51 -8.21
CA PRO A 600 16.96 2.84 -8.20
C PRO A 600 16.05 1.61 -8.02
N CYS A 601 14.92 1.79 -7.31
CA CYS A 601 13.87 0.77 -7.18
C CYS A 601 12.46 1.30 -7.43
N SER A 602 12.29 2.60 -7.67
CA SER A 602 10.96 3.19 -7.82
C SER A 602 10.95 4.32 -8.86
N GLY A 603 9.77 4.52 -9.44
CA GLY A 603 9.56 5.58 -10.42
C GLY A 603 8.10 5.89 -10.66
N SER A 604 7.84 6.94 -11.44
CA SER A 604 6.48 7.35 -11.80
C SER A 604 6.44 8.07 -13.15
N CYS A 605 5.30 7.91 -13.83
CA CYS A 605 5.01 8.64 -15.06
C CYS A 605 3.55 9.07 -15.08
N VAL A 606 3.31 10.33 -15.44
CA VAL A 606 1.95 10.86 -15.62
C VAL A 606 1.83 11.44 -17.02
N MET A 607 0.85 11.00 -17.79
CA MET A 607 0.55 11.46 -19.14
C MET A 607 -0.83 12.10 -19.21
N ILE A 608 -0.91 13.29 -19.81
CA ILE A 608 -2.12 14.13 -19.84
C ILE A 608 -2.40 14.54 -21.28
N ASP A 609 -3.67 14.43 -21.71
CA ASP A 609 -4.13 15.05 -22.95
C ASP A 609 -4.08 16.58 -22.81
N THR A 610 -3.33 17.24 -23.71
CA THR A 610 -3.10 18.70 -23.63
C THR A 610 -4.31 19.55 -23.97
N LYS A 611 -5.31 18.97 -24.64
CA LYS A 611 -6.51 19.68 -25.08
C LYS A 611 -7.67 19.54 -24.12
N THR A 612 -7.78 18.39 -23.48
CA THR A 612 -8.89 18.10 -22.54
C THR A 612 -8.45 18.19 -21.09
N GLY A 613 -7.18 17.92 -20.77
CA GLY A 613 -6.66 17.79 -19.41
C GLY A 613 -6.96 16.42 -18.79
N GLU A 614 -7.41 15.43 -19.56
CA GLU A 614 -7.65 14.06 -19.12
C GLU A 614 -6.34 13.34 -18.83
N LEU A 615 -6.34 12.56 -17.77
CA LEU A 615 -5.24 11.64 -17.47
C LEU A 615 -5.34 10.43 -18.40
N LEU A 616 -4.31 10.22 -19.19
CA LEU A 616 -4.18 9.07 -20.11
C LEU A 616 -3.46 7.91 -19.42
N ALA A 617 -2.48 8.22 -18.57
CA ALA A 617 -1.78 7.27 -17.70
C ALA A 617 -1.32 7.98 -16.43
N CYS A 618 -1.30 7.25 -15.31
CA CYS A 618 -0.80 7.69 -14.02
C CYS A 618 -0.11 6.52 -13.32
N VAL A 619 1.14 6.28 -13.70
CA VAL A 619 1.90 5.09 -13.31
C VAL A 619 2.73 5.35 -12.08
N THR A 620 2.65 4.44 -11.13
CA THR A 620 3.54 4.29 -9.97
C THR A 620 4.21 2.91 -10.03
N TYR A 621 5.52 2.86 -9.91
CA TYR A 621 6.29 1.63 -9.76
C TYR A 621 7.09 1.69 -8.44
N PRO A 622 7.18 0.59 -7.65
CA PRO A 622 6.43 -0.65 -7.83
C PRO A 622 4.95 -0.50 -7.45
N GLY A 623 4.12 -1.39 -7.96
CA GLY A 623 2.75 -1.59 -7.55
C GLY A 623 2.61 -2.81 -6.62
N TYR A 624 1.36 -3.23 -6.36
CA TYR A 624 1.03 -4.38 -5.54
C TYR A 624 -0.18 -5.14 -6.13
N ASP A 625 -0.35 -6.41 -5.73
CA ASP A 625 -1.53 -7.17 -6.15
C ASP A 625 -2.74 -6.85 -5.27
N SER A 626 -3.70 -6.11 -5.84
CA SER A 626 -4.96 -5.77 -5.17
C SER A 626 -5.83 -6.99 -4.87
N ASN A 627 -5.68 -8.10 -5.61
CA ASN A 627 -6.46 -9.32 -5.40
C ASN A 627 -6.11 -9.96 -4.05
N LEU A 628 -4.82 -9.94 -3.65
CA LEU A 628 -4.36 -10.47 -2.36
C LEU A 628 -4.78 -9.60 -1.16
N LEU A 629 -5.16 -8.35 -1.40
CA LEU A 629 -5.63 -7.45 -0.35
C LEU A 629 -7.16 -7.39 -0.25
N SER A 630 -7.87 -7.85 -1.29
CA SER A 630 -9.33 -7.81 -1.36
C SER A 630 -9.96 -9.13 -0.93
N ASN A 631 -11.26 -9.09 -0.67
CA ASN A 631 -12.07 -10.22 -0.20
C ASN A 631 -11.59 -10.72 1.18
N ALA A 632 -10.79 -11.78 1.21
CA ALA A 632 -10.10 -12.25 2.40
C ALA A 632 -8.65 -11.76 2.36
N ARG A 633 -8.35 -10.66 3.06
CA ARG A 633 -7.02 -10.03 3.06
C ARG A 633 -5.94 -11.03 3.48
N ASP A 634 -4.94 -11.23 2.63
CA ASP A 634 -3.70 -11.91 3.04
C ASP A 634 -2.90 -10.98 3.96
N SER A 635 -2.96 -11.26 5.26
CA SER A 635 -2.29 -10.45 6.27
C SER A 635 -0.77 -10.51 6.16
N SER A 636 -0.20 -11.64 5.73
CA SER A 636 1.25 -11.79 5.54
C SER A 636 1.74 -10.96 4.36
N TYR A 637 0.99 -10.98 3.25
CA TYR A 637 1.26 -10.13 2.10
C TYR A 637 1.14 -8.64 2.44
N TYR A 638 0.11 -8.24 3.17
CA TYR A 638 -0.04 -6.85 3.61
C TYR A 638 1.14 -6.37 4.46
N VAL A 639 1.59 -7.20 5.41
CA VAL A 639 2.78 -6.91 6.23
C VAL A 639 4.03 -6.84 5.36
N SER A 640 4.20 -7.74 4.39
CA SER A 640 5.33 -7.70 3.45
C SER A 640 5.37 -6.38 2.65
N LEU A 641 4.23 -5.87 2.20
CA LEU A 641 4.14 -4.57 1.52
C LEU A 641 4.51 -3.39 2.42
N ASN A 642 4.07 -3.41 3.69
CA ASN A 642 4.37 -2.36 4.66
C ASN A 642 5.86 -2.33 5.08
N THR A 643 6.52 -3.49 5.09
CA THR A 643 7.92 -3.62 5.47
C THR A 643 8.87 -3.53 4.28
N ASN A 644 8.35 -3.59 3.05
CA ASN A 644 9.14 -3.47 1.83
C ASN A 644 9.74 -2.06 1.70
N LEU A 645 11.07 -1.99 1.59
CA LEU A 645 11.81 -0.73 1.51
C LEU A 645 11.55 0.06 0.22
N SER A 646 11.00 -0.56 -0.82
CA SER A 646 10.56 0.14 -2.05
C SER A 646 9.20 0.83 -1.92
N ASN A 647 8.49 0.64 -0.78
CA ASN A 647 7.22 1.27 -0.42
C ASN A 647 6.12 1.10 -1.50
N PRO A 648 5.72 -0.11 -1.89
CA PRO A 648 4.77 -0.33 -2.98
C PRO A 648 3.36 0.23 -2.72
N LEU A 649 2.96 0.40 -1.45
CA LEU A 649 1.69 1.03 -1.08
C LEU A 649 1.69 2.55 -1.27
N TYR A 650 2.86 3.18 -1.45
CA TYR A 650 2.99 4.62 -1.58
C TYR A 650 2.89 5.07 -3.04
N ASN A 651 1.94 5.94 -3.36
CA ASN A 651 1.75 6.41 -4.73
C ASN A 651 2.83 7.43 -5.14
N ASN A 652 3.88 6.95 -5.82
CA ASN A 652 5.00 7.78 -6.28
C ASN A 652 4.59 8.89 -7.27
N ALA A 653 3.49 8.72 -8.01
CA ALA A 653 3.02 9.71 -8.97
C ALA A 653 2.34 10.91 -8.31
N THR A 654 1.55 10.66 -7.25
CA THR A 654 0.68 11.67 -6.64
C THR A 654 1.12 12.12 -5.25
N GLN A 655 1.86 11.28 -4.51
CA GLN A 655 2.25 11.57 -3.13
C GLN A 655 3.73 11.90 -2.99
N GLN A 656 4.63 11.24 -3.75
CA GLN A 656 6.06 11.49 -3.64
C GLN A 656 6.42 12.87 -4.17
N ARG A 657 7.08 13.64 -3.35
CA ARG A 657 7.59 14.98 -3.68
C ARG A 657 9.09 14.94 -3.81
N THR A 658 9.62 15.71 -4.77
CA THR A 658 11.05 15.80 -5.07
C THR A 658 11.38 17.19 -5.56
N ALA A 659 12.60 17.66 -5.36
CA ALA A 659 13.06 18.89 -6.01
C ALA A 659 12.93 18.74 -7.54
N PRO A 660 12.35 19.72 -8.24
CA PRO A 660 12.12 19.60 -9.69
C PRO A 660 13.41 19.78 -10.52
N GLY A 661 14.47 20.32 -9.92
CA GLY A 661 15.70 20.66 -10.64
C GLY A 661 15.41 21.53 -11.86
N SER A 662 16.16 21.34 -12.92
CA SER A 662 16.07 22.14 -14.15
C SER A 662 14.71 22.14 -14.85
N THR A 663 13.79 21.23 -14.49
CA THR A 663 12.40 21.28 -15.00
C THR A 663 11.62 22.50 -14.50
N PHE A 664 12.08 23.16 -13.46
CA PHE A 664 11.48 24.40 -12.96
C PHE A 664 11.85 25.64 -13.77
N LYS A 665 12.90 25.56 -14.59
CA LYS A 665 13.46 26.73 -15.31
C LYS A 665 12.46 27.45 -16.24
N MET A 666 11.47 26.75 -16.80
CA MET A 666 10.41 27.39 -17.59
C MET A 666 9.51 28.26 -16.72
N CYS A 667 9.26 27.88 -15.47
CA CYS A 667 8.55 28.72 -14.49
C CYS A 667 9.37 30.00 -14.18
N SER A 668 10.67 29.86 -13.97
CA SER A 668 11.59 30.98 -13.75
C SER A 668 11.70 31.89 -14.97
N ALA A 669 11.73 31.34 -16.20
CA ALA A 669 11.67 32.10 -17.45
C ALA A 669 10.37 32.91 -17.55
N MET A 670 9.22 32.28 -17.28
CA MET A 670 7.92 32.95 -17.24
C MET A 670 7.92 34.09 -16.22
N ALA A 671 8.44 33.85 -15.01
CA ALA A 671 8.57 34.88 -13.98
C ALA A 671 9.44 36.05 -14.45
N GLY A 672 10.63 35.75 -15.02
CA GLY A 672 11.56 36.74 -15.50
C GLY A 672 11.01 37.62 -16.63
N LEU A 673 10.34 37.01 -17.60
CA LEU A 673 9.68 37.69 -18.73
C LEU A 673 8.50 38.55 -18.24
N SER A 674 7.63 38.01 -17.38
CA SER A 674 6.44 38.69 -16.88
C SER A 674 6.79 39.89 -15.97
N GLU A 675 7.77 39.74 -15.09
CA GLU A 675 8.26 40.83 -14.20
C GLU A 675 9.18 41.82 -14.95
N ARG A 676 9.41 41.59 -16.26
CA ARG A 676 10.26 42.44 -17.12
C ARG A 676 11.70 42.56 -16.64
N VAL A 677 12.21 41.61 -15.86
CA VAL A 677 13.61 41.56 -15.45
C VAL A 677 14.51 40.98 -16.54
N ILE A 678 13.91 40.26 -17.48
CA ILE A 678 14.48 39.87 -18.79
C ILE A 678 13.44 40.09 -19.91
N THR A 679 13.91 40.07 -21.14
CA THR A 679 13.12 40.00 -22.39
C THR A 679 13.61 38.82 -23.19
N THR A 680 12.93 38.44 -24.27
CA THR A 680 13.37 37.39 -25.20
C THR A 680 14.72 37.68 -25.87
N ALA A 681 15.10 38.96 -25.94
CA ALA A 681 16.38 39.41 -26.52
C ALA A 681 17.46 39.66 -25.46
N THR A 682 17.17 39.58 -24.18
CA THR A 682 18.16 39.80 -23.11
C THR A 682 19.24 38.72 -23.17
N GLN A 683 20.50 39.17 -23.32
CA GLN A 683 21.69 38.33 -23.30
C GLN A 683 22.31 38.35 -21.90
N ILE A 684 22.63 37.18 -21.34
CA ILE A 684 23.37 37.02 -20.07
C ILE A 684 24.59 36.15 -20.37
N VAL A 685 25.77 36.64 -19.96
CA VAL A 685 27.04 35.94 -20.18
C VAL A 685 27.28 35.00 -19.00
N ASP A 686 27.33 33.72 -19.26
CA ASP A 686 27.73 32.70 -18.26
C ASP A 686 29.24 32.81 -18.01
N LEU A 687 29.63 33.03 -16.78
CA LEU A 687 31.03 33.12 -16.34
C LEU A 687 31.46 31.85 -15.59
N GLY A 688 30.61 30.84 -15.54
CA GLY A 688 30.83 29.57 -14.85
C GLY A 688 30.51 29.61 -13.35
N GLU A 689 31.03 30.55 -12.60
CA GLU A 689 30.77 30.77 -11.18
C GLU A 689 30.01 32.08 -10.97
N TYR A 690 28.91 32.02 -10.18
CA TYR A 690 28.04 33.17 -9.94
C TYR A 690 28.42 33.88 -8.65
N ASP A 691 29.07 35.05 -8.75
CA ASP A 691 29.71 35.76 -7.67
C ASP A 691 28.86 36.82 -6.96
N LYS A 692 27.58 37.02 -7.38
CA LYS A 692 26.70 38.04 -6.80
C LYS A 692 26.02 37.61 -5.50
N VAL A 693 26.19 36.39 -5.06
CA VAL A 693 25.68 35.82 -3.80
C VAL A 693 26.80 35.09 -3.03
N SER A 694 26.68 35.05 -1.70
CA SER A 694 27.79 34.62 -0.84
C SER A 694 28.22 33.16 -0.99
N ASN A 695 27.34 32.27 -1.47
CA ASN A 695 27.66 30.86 -1.66
C ASN A 695 28.30 30.54 -3.02
N HIS A 696 28.46 31.53 -3.89
CA HIS A 696 29.12 31.44 -5.21
C HIS A 696 28.74 30.17 -6.00
N PRO A 697 27.44 29.92 -6.29
CA PRO A 697 27.03 28.70 -6.93
C PRO A 697 27.59 28.61 -8.36
N LYS A 698 27.90 27.37 -8.80
CA LYS A 698 28.54 27.10 -10.10
C LYS A 698 27.53 26.61 -11.11
N CYS A 699 27.71 27.01 -12.36
CA CYS A 699 27.02 26.37 -13.47
C CYS A 699 27.50 24.91 -13.59
N TRP A 700 26.63 23.99 -14.00
CA TRP A 700 26.97 22.57 -14.09
C TRP A 700 28.17 22.31 -15.03
N ILE A 701 28.41 23.18 -16.01
CA ILE A 701 29.53 23.05 -16.96
C ILE A 701 30.86 23.58 -16.41
N TYR A 702 30.86 24.21 -15.20
CA TYR A 702 32.09 24.75 -14.61
C TYR A 702 33.23 23.70 -14.55
N PRO A 703 34.50 24.06 -14.87
CA PRO A 703 35.05 25.40 -15.06
C PRO A 703 34.88 26.02 -16.48
N SER A 704 34.19 25.33 -17.38
CA SER A 704 33.79 25.90 -18.66
C SER A 704 32.61 26.85 -18.53
N SER A 705 32.13 27.43 -19.61
CA SER A 705 30.96 28.33 -19.62
C SER A 705 30.18 28.19 -20.94
N HIS A 706 28.90 28.55 -20.90
CA HIS A 706 28.03 28.53 -22.09
C HIS A 706 28.18 29.83 -22.96
N GLY A 707 28.92 30.83 -22.50
CA GLY A 707 29.02 32.12 -23.18
C GLY A 707 27.77 32.99 -23.03
N SER A 708 27.44 33.75 -24.03
CA SER A 708 26.29 34.68 -24.00
C SER A 708 25.05 33.99 -24.51
N LEU A 709 24.00 33.94 -23.68
CA LEU A 709 22.76 33.24 -23.95
C LEU A 709 21.53 34.15 -23.78
N ASN A 710 20.53 33.97 -24.65
CA ASN A 710 19.16 34.43 -24.38
C ASN A 710 18.34 33.38 -23.62
N VAL A 711 17.07 33.67 -23.31
CA VAL A 711 16.24 32.78 -22.50
C VAL A 711 15.95 31.41 -23.16
N ALA A 712 15.81 31.35 -24.50
CA ALA A 712 15.58 30.09 -25.19
C ALA A 712 16.84 29.21 -25.20
N GLU A 713 18.00 29.80 -25.51
CA GLU A 713 19.32 29.17 -25.45
C GLU A 713 19.67 28.72 -24.01
N ALA A 714 19.28 29.51 -22.99
CA ALA A 714 19.47 29.15 -21.59
C ALA A 714 18.60 27.94 -21.15
N ILE A 715 17.39 27.78 -21.69
CA ILE A 715 16.57 26.58 -21.51
C ILE A 715 17.21 25.39 -22.23
N GLN A 716 17.63 25.56 -23.49
CA GLN A 716 18.30 24.54 -24.31
C GLN A 716 19.50 23.95 -23.57
N HIS A 717 20.46 24.81 -23.22
CA HIS A 717 21.69 24.37 -22.54
C HIS A 717 21.55 24.16 -21.05
N SER A 718 20.35 24.26 -20.50
CA SER A 718 20.08 24.12 -19.05
C SER A 718 21.02 25.00 -18.20
N CYS A 719 21.35 26.22 -18.65
CA CYS A 719 22.35 27.08 -18.04
C CYS A 719 21.90 27.54 -16.64
N ASN A 720 22.58 27.05 -15.59
CA ASN A 720 22.29 27.46 -14.22
C ASN A 720 22.62 28.95 -14.00
N TYR A 721 23.74 29.42 -14.53
CA TYR A 721 24.17 30.80 -14.37
C TYR A 721 23.13 31.80 -14.86
N PHE A 722 22.51 31.54 -16.02
CA PHE A 722 21.43 32.39 -16.55
C PHE A 722 20.28 32.50 -15.56
N PHE A 723 19.85 31.37 -15.03
CA PHE A 723 18.71 31.33 -14.10
C PHE A 723 19.08 31.80 -12.68
N TYR A 724 20.34 31.71 -12.25
CA TYR A 724 20.83 32.43 -11.06
C TYR A 724 20.65 33.93 -11.20
N GLU A 725 21.03 34.47 -12.35
CA GLU A 725 20.86 35.91 -12.64
C GLU A 725 19.37 36.27 -12.72
N VAL A 726 18.51 35.43 -13.27
CA VAL A 726 17.05 35.65 -13.25
C VAL A 726 16.55 35.68 -11.80
N GLY A 727 16.91 34.73 -10.96
CA GLY A 727 16.55 34.69 -9.55
C GLY A 727 17.03 35.94 -8.78
N PHE A 728 18.27 36.35 -9.02
CA PHE A 728 18.86 37.57 -8.46
C PHE A 728 18.09 38.82 -8.88
N ARG A 729 17.75 38.97 -10.18
CA ARG A 729 16.95 40.08 -10.67
C ARG A 729 15.53 40.11 -10.13
N LEU A 730 14.89 38.92 -10.00
CA LEU A 730 13.59 38.80 -9.33
C LEU A 730 13.63 39.22 -7.87
N ALA A 731 14.76 39.03 -7.19
CA ALA A 731 15.00 39.49 -5.84
C ALA A 731 15.31 40.99 -5.76
N GLY A 732 15.44 41.70 -6.89
CA GLY A 732 15.64 43.15 -6.96
C GLY A 732 17.04 43.55 -7.40
N GLY A 733 17.90 42.67 -7.86
CA GLY A 733 19.24 42.96 -8.34
C GLY A 733 20.10 43.65 -7.30
N GLY A 734 20.60 44.87 -7.59
CA GLY A 734 21.40 45.68 -6.66
C GLY A 734 20.70 45.99 -5.33
N GLY A 735 19.36 45.89 -5.26
CA GLY A 735 18.55 45.98 -4.02
C GLY A 735 18.03 44.60 -3.60
N TYR A 736 18.90 43.60 -3.57
CA TYR A 736 18.61 42.20 -3.35
C TYR A 736 17.81 41.97 -2.04
N ASN A 737 16.74 41.20 -2.15
CA ASN A 737 15.87 40.80 -1.03
C ASN A 737 15.28 39.41 -1.31
N ASP A 738 15.62 38.43 -0.48
CA ASP A 738 15.20 37.06 -0.62
C ASP A 738 13.67 36.92 -0.68
N ALA A 739 12.97 37.51 0.26
CA ALA A 739 11.51 37.42 0.36
C ALA A 739 10.81 37.93 -0.91
N ARG A 740 11.36 38.97 -1.58
CA ARG A 740 10.83 39.48 -2.84
C ARG A 740 11.03 38.48 -3.97
N GLY A 741 12.24 37.92 -4.09
CA GLY A 741 12.54 36.91 -5.12
C GLY A 741 11.68 35.67 -4.97
N ILE A 742 11.60 35.16 -3.75
CA ILE A 742 10.78 33.97 -3.42
C ILE A 742 9.30 34.26 -3.68
N SER A 743 8.74 35.37 -3.19
CA SER A 743 7.32 35.71 -3.43
C SER A 743 6.97 35.77 -4.92
N ARG A 744 7.89 36.27 -5.76
CA ARG A 744 7.70 36.29 -7.22
C ARG A 744 7.73 34.88 -7.80
N LEU A 745 8.71 34.03 -7.46
CA LEU A 745 8.76 32.66 -7.95
C LEU A 745 7.51 31.87 -7.52
N GLN A 746 7.09 32.00 -6.26
CA GLN A 746 5.87 31.38 -5.75
C GLN A 746 4.61 31.86 -6.50
N LYS A 747 4.50 33.15 -6.82
CA LYS A 747 3.39 33.70 -7.62
C LYS A 747 3.24 33.00 -8.96
N TYR A 748 4.35 32.83 -9.70
CA TYR A 748 4.30 32.20 -11.03
C TYR A 748 4.17 30.68 -10.96
N ALA A 749 4.75 30.03 -9.97
CA ALA A 749 4.51 28.62 -9.69
C ALA A 749 3.03 28.35 -9.34
N ASN A 750 2.41 29.23 -8.55
CA ASN A 750 0.98 29.17 -8.23
C ASN A 750 0.10 29.34 -9.49
N LEU A 751 0.42 30.33 -10.35
CA LEU A 751 -0.30 30.51 -11.62
C LEU A 751 -0.23 29.26 -12.50
N LEU A 752 0.92 28.58 -12.55
CA LEU A 752 1.12 27.33 -13.28
C LEU A 752 0.57 26.10 -12.52
N GLY A 753 0.08 26.31 -11.30
CA GLY A 753 -0.57 25.27 -10.48
C GLY A 753 0.39 24.34 -9.76
N LEU A 754 1.69 24.64 -9.68
CA LEU A 754 2.70 23.75 -9.10
C LEU A 754 2.55 23.52 -7.58
N ASP A 755 2.07 24.51 -6.83
CA ASP A 755 1.94 24.47 -5.38
C ASP A 755 0.54 24.10 -4.86
N GLN A 756 -0.29 23.54 -5.73
CA GLN A 756 -1.68 23.21 -5.43
C GLN A 756 -1.99 21.77 -5.79
N LYS A 757 -2.89 21.14 -5.05
CA LYS A 757 -3.47 19.87 -5.46
C LYS A 757 -4.04 19.96 -6.87
N THR A 758 -3.85 18.91 -7.64
CA THR A 758 -4.32 18.87 -9.03
C THR A 758 -5.82 18.67 -9.12
N GLY A 759 -6.40 18.08 -8.08
CA GLY A 759 -7.82 17.88 -7.90
C GLY A 759 -8.32 16.54 -8.41
N ILE A 760 -7.41 15.59 -8.60
CA ILE A 760 -7.76 14.18 -8.85
C ILE A 760 -8.50 13.58 -7.66
N GLU A 761 -9.15 12.46 -7.89
CA GLU A 761 -10.06 11.81 -6.96
C GLU A 761 -9.36 10.91 -5.94
N ILE A 762 -8.09 10.56 -6.17
CA ILE A 762 -7.29 9.75 -5.25
C ILE A 762 -6.38 10.62 -4.38
N GLU A 763 -5.74 10.00 -3.40
CA GLU A 763 -4.87 10.70 -2.47
C GLU A 763 -3.70 11.39 -3.17
N GLU A 764 -3.45 12.63 -2.80
CA GLU A 764 -2.47 13.51 -3.43
C GLU A 764 -1.82 14.41 -2.38
N ASN A 765 -0.49 14.50 -2.38
CA ASN A 765 0.23 15.46 -1.55
C ASN A 765 0.32 16.83 -2.22
N THR A 766 0.20 17.88 -1.41
CA THR A 766 0.41 19.26 -1.90
C THR A 766 1.90 19.51 -2.08
N SER A 767 2.28 19.93 -3.28
CA SER A 767 3.65 20.38 -3.58
C SER A 767 3.98 21.69 -2.87
N SER A 768 5.25 21.93 -2.60
CA SER A 768 5.73 23.17 -1.98
C SER A 768 6.79 23.84 -2.86
N ILE A 769 6.69 25.15 -2.96
CA ILE A 769 7.69 25.99 -3.65
C ILE A 769 8.62 26.56 -2.60
N ALA A 770 9.88 26.74 -2.98
CA ALA A 770 10.94 27.22 -2.11
C ALA A 770 10.53 28.47 -1.30
N THR A 771 10.99 28.53 -0.06
CA THR A 771 10.76 29.62 0.88
C THR A 771 12.02 30.46 1.15
N GLU A 772 13.14 30.03 0.57
CA GLU A 772 14.47 30.65 0.80
C GLU A 772 15.37 30.54 -0.45
N TYR A 773 16.43 31.30 -0.49
CA TYR A 773 17.47 31.29 -1.53
C TYR A 773 16.93 31.40 -2.98
N PRO A 774 16.37 32.54 -3.38
CA PRO A 774 15.72 32.71 -4.70
C PRO A 774 16.62 32.40 -5.90
N VAL A 775 17.93 32.55 -5.75
CA VAL A 775 18.92 32.20 -6.79
C VAL A 775 18.93 30.68 -7.03
N MET A 776 18.95 29.89 -5.95
CA MET A 776 18.90 28.41 -6.05
C MET A 776 17.48 27.94 -6.38
N ALA A 777 16.47 28.61 -5.83
CA ALA A 777 15.07 28.29 -6.13
C ALA A 777 14.74 28.46 -7.62
N ALA A 778 15.34 29.41 -8.30
CA ALA A 778 15.12 29.68 -9.72
C ALA A 778 15.62 28.56 -10.65
N ILE A 779 16.53 27.70 -10.19
CA ILE A 779 16.96 26.49 -10.91
C ILE A 779 16.23 25.23 -10.44
N GLY A 780 15.22 25.36 -9.56
CA GLY A 780 14.45 24.25 -9.02
C GLY A 780 15.11 23.50 -7.88
N GLN A 781 16.15 24.06 -7.28
CA GLN A 781 16.81 23.58 -6.07
C GLN A 781 16.29 24.37 -4.83
N SER A 782 17.09 24.49 -3.76
CA SER A 782 16.63 24.95 -2.46
C SER A 782 15.62 23.95 -1.86
N ASN A 783 14.59 24.40 -1.18
CA ASN A 783 13.58 23.53 -0.58
C ASN A 783 12.28 23.37 -1.44
N ASN A 784 12.41 23.49 -2.79
CA ASN A 784 11.35 23.09 -3.71
C ASN A 784 11.04 21.59 -3.58
N ASN A 785 9.75 21.23 -3.55
CA ASN A 785 9.36 19.82 -3.37
C ASN A 785 8.01 19.55 -4.09
N ILE A 786 8.07 18.91 -5.26
CA ILE A 786 6.97 18.85 -6.23
C ILE A 786 6.66 17.39 -6.59
N THR A 787 5.36 17.06 -6.73
CA THR A 787 4.89 15.73 -7.17
C THR A 787 4.97 15.59 -8.68
N THR A 788 5.10 14.35 -9.17
CA THR A 788 5.14 14.06 -10.61
C THR A 788 3.85 14.52 -11.32
N ILE A 789 2.70 14.33 -10.70
CA ILE A 789 1.42 14.79 -11.27
C ILE A 789 1.31 16.32 -11.37
N ALA A 790 1.87 17.04 -10.40
CA ALA A 790 1.93 18.50 -10.47
C ALA A 790 2.87 18.97 -11.60
N LEU A 791 4.01 18.28 -11.82
CA LEU A 791 4.89 18.54 -12.97
C LEU A 791 4.20 18.24 -14.30
N ALA A 792 3.42 17.16 -14.40
CA ALA A 792 2.67 16.82 -15.60
C ALA A 792 1.61 17.89 -15.92
N ARG A 793 0.84 18.36 -14.91
CA ARG A 793 -0.10 19.47 -15.09
C ARG A 793 0.60 20.76 -15.52
N TYR A 794 1.72 21.06 -14.91
CA TYR A 794 2.55 22.22 -15.22
C TYR A 794 3.04 22.22 -16.67
N VAL A 795 3.61 21.09 -17.15
CA VAL A 795 4.08 21.02 -18.53
C VAL A 795 2.92 21.02 -19.52
N THR A 796 1.73 20.51 -19.13
CA THR A 796 0.50 20.64 -19.91
C THR A 796 0.09 22.12 -20.07
N ALA A 797 0.22 22.92 -19.01
CA ALA A 797 -0.05 24.34 -19.05
C ALA A 797 0.95 25.08 -19.95
N ILE A 798 2.21 24.68 -19.97
CA ILE A 798 3.22 25.23 -20.90
C ILE A 798 2.83 24.84 -22.33
N ALA A 799 2.61 23.56 -22.63
CA ALA A 799 2.27 23.04 -23.95
C ALA A 799 1.07 23.75 -24.57
N SER A 800 0.08 24.12 -23.74
CA SER A 800 -1.13 24.85 -24.17
C SER A 800 -1.02 26.37 -24.09
N SER A 801 0.19 26.93 -23.89
CA SER A 801 0.45 28.37 -23.75
C SER A 801 -0.42 29.02 -22.63
N GLY A 802 -0.59 28.34 -21.53
CA GLY A 802 -1.19 28.89 -20.30
C GLY A 802 -2.52 28.30 -19.84
N THR A 803 -3.03 27.24 -20.45
CA THR A 803 -4.24 26.58 -19.94
C THR A 803 -3.91 25.64 -18.81
N VAL A 804 -4.36 25.93 -17.60
CA VAL A 804 -4.20 25.11 -16.39
C VAL A 804 -5.48 24.36 -16.11
N TYR A 805 -5.40 23.03 -15.99
CA TYR A 805 -6.56 22.18 -15.71
C TYR A 805 -6.66 21.80 -14.22
N LYS A 806 -7.90 21.66 -13.74
CA LYS A 806 -8.22 20.76 -12.64
C LYS A 806 -8.32 19.37 -13.25
N LEU A 807 -7.47 18.45 -12.85
CA LEU A 807 -7.39 17.11 -13.42
C LEU A 807 -8.54 16.22 -12.89
N SER A 808 -8.82 15.13 -13.59
CA SER A 808 -9.74 14.07 -13.16
C SER A 808 -9.27 12.73 -13.71
N LEU A 809 -9.39 11.68 -12.88
CA LEU A 809 -9.26 10.27 -13.27
C LEU A 809 -10.59 9.70 -13.78
N LEU A 810 -11.71 10.39 -13.46
CA LEU A 810 -13.04 9.94 -13.80
C LEU A 810 -13.50 10.56 -15.13
N ASP A 811 -14.15 9.74 -15.96
CA ASP A 811 -14.84 10.16 -17.15
C ASP A 811 -16.36 10.23 -16.87
N HIS A 812 -17.02 9.10 -16.58
CA HIS A 812 -18.44 9.09 -16.27
C HIS A 812 -18.84 7.89 -15.40
N VAL A 813 -20.08 7.91 -14.91
CA VAL A 813 -20.70 6.81 -14.17
C VAL A 813 -21.97 6.37 -14.92
N GLN A 814 -22.10 5.05 -15.12
CA GLN A 814 -23.27 4.43 -15.74
C GLN A 814 -24.06 3.59 -14.73
N ASN A 815 -25.37 3.47 -14.97
CA ASN A 815 -26.18 2.48 -14.24
C ASN A 815 -26.19 1.13 -14.98
N ALA A 816 -26.72 0.09 -14.36
CA ALA A 816 -26.85 -1.26 -14.92
C ALA A 816 -27.57 -1.36 -16.29
N LYS A 817 -28.23 -0.29 -16.74
CA LYS A 817 -28.87 -0.20 -18.05
C LYS A 817 -28.03 0.52 -19.10
N GLY A 818 -26.78 0.81 -18.81
CA GLY A 818 -25.85 1.53 -19.69
C GLY A 818 -26.14 3.03 -19.83
N LYS A 819 -27.02 3.61 -18.99
CA LYS A 819 -27.29 5.04 -19.03
C LYS A 819 -26.33 5.81 -18.15
N THR A 820 -25.65 6.80 -18.70
CA THR A 820 -24.84 7.76 -17.94
C THR A 820 -25.70 8.50 -16.94
N VAL A 821 -25.34 8.45 -15.67
CA VAL A 821 -26.03 9.09 -14.55
C VAL A 821 -25.25 10.27 -14.00
N LYS A 822 -23.95 10.31 -14.27
CA LYS A 822 -23.10 11.42 -13.90
C LYS A 822 -21.88 11.50 -14.80
N GLU A 823 -21.59 12.69 -15.28
CA GLU A 823 -20.37 12.99 -16.03
C GLU A 823 -19.35 13.66 -15.11
N TYR A 824 -18.12 13.36 -15.33
CA TYR A 824 -16.96 13.95 -14.69
C TYR A 824 -16.06 14.55 -15.77
N GLY A 825 -14.82 14.62 -15.53
CA GLY A 825 -13.80 15.09 -16.46
C GLY A 825 -13.13 16.36 -15.96
N PRO A 826 -11.96 16.64 -16.52
CA PRO A 826 -11.15 17.79 -16.16
C PRO A 826 -11.85 19.10 -16.55
N LYS A 827 -11.50 20.16 -15.84
CA LYS A 827 -12.04 21.51 -16.07
C LYS A 827 -10.89 22.49 -16.19
N VAL A 828 -11.01 23.43 -17.11
CA VAL A 828 -10.12 24.57 -17.15
C VAL A 828 -10.22 25.33 -15.83
N LYS A 829 -9.14 25.38 -15.08
CA LYS A 829 -9.03 26.12 -13.81
C LYS A 829 -8.71 27.58 -14.07
N THR A 830 -7.76 27.81 -14.98
CA THR A 830 -7.29 29.14 -15.31
C THR A 830 -6.66 29.17 -16.71
N ASN A 831 -6.77 30.32 -17.39
CA ASN A 831 -6.00 30.62 -18.59
C ASN A 831 -5.04 31.76 -18.28
N ILE A 832 -3.73 31.48 -18.41
CA ILE A 832 -2.66 32.44 -18.10
C ILE A 832 -2.43 33.33 -19.30
N GLY A 833 -2.92 34.58 -19.26
CA GLY A 833 -2.79 35.57 -20.35
C GLY A 833 -1.69 36.61 -20.15
N ILE A 834 -0.67 36.34 -19.34
CA ILE A 834 0.36 37.31 -18.95
C ILE A 834 1.57 37.35 -19.89
N LEU A 835 1.81 36.29 -20.66
CA LEU A 835 2.83 36.26 -21.70
C LEU A 835 2.19 36.43 -23.09
N ASN A 836 2.89 37.11 -23.97
CA ASN A 836 2.49 37.20 -25.38
C ASN A 836 3.02 35.97 -26.18
N ALA A 837 2.57 35.85 -27.45
CA ALA A 837 2.94 34.70 -28.31
C ALA A 837 4.45 34.57 -28.52
N GLY A 838 5.22 35.67 -28.59
CA GLY A 838 6.67 35.64 -28.74
C GLY A 838 7.39 35.17 -27.46
N GLU A 839 6.87 35.55 -26.30
CA GLU A 839 7.41 35.11 -24.99
C GLU A 839 7.15 33.63 -24.76
N TRP A 840 5.93 33.11 -25.05
CA TRP A 840 5.63 31.68 -25.07
C TRP A 840 6.49 30.95 -26.11
N GLY A 841 6.63 31.51 -27.32
CA GLY A 841 7.46 30.95 -28.38
C GLY A 841 8.93 30.78 -27.98
N ALA A 842 9.49 31.69 -27.17
CA ALA A 842 10.86 31.56 -26.69
C ALA A 842 11.01 30.38 -25.69
N ILE A 843 10.02 30.15 -24.82
CA ILE A 843 10.01 29.01 -23.90
C ILE A 843 9.86 27.70 -24.70
N HIS A 844 8.91 27.64 -25.63
CA HIS A 844 8.66 26.46 -26.46
C HIS A 844 9.85 26.09 -27.34
N SER A 845 10.48 27.09 -27.98
CA SER A 845 11.67 26.82 -28.82
C SER A 845 12.85 26.34 -28.00
N GLY A 846 13.08 26.88 -26.82
CA GLY A 846 14.09 26.38 -25.90
C GLY A 846 13.86 24.93 -25.52
N MET A 847 12.61 24.55 -25.18
CA MET A 847 12.24 23.15 -24.89
C MET A 847 12.36 22.23 -26.12
N ARG A 848 12.08 22.75 -27.33
CA ARG A 848 12.27 22.00 -28.57
C ARG A 848 13.75 21.69 -28.79
N SER A 849 14.59 22.69 -28.64
CA SER A 849 16.04 22.53 -28.81
C SER A 849 16.67 21.59 -27.80
N VAL A 850 16.16 21.54 -26.55
CA VAL A 850 16.56 20.49 -25.59
C VAL A 850 16.33 19.09 -26.17
N ALA A 851 15.13 18.83 -26.73
CA ALA A 851 14.83 17.50 -27.29
C ALA A 851 15.64 17.22 -28.58
N GLU A 852 16.00 18.23 -29.34
CA GLU A 852 16.88 18.09 -30.54
C GLU A 852 18.31 17.72 -30.13
N ASP A 853 18.82 18.27 -29.04
CA ASP A 853 20.16 17.97 -28.52
C ASP A 853 20.27 16.59 -27.84
N LEU A 854 19.12 16.02 -27.42
CA LEU A 854 19.09 14.73 -26.74
C LEU A 854 19.13 13.56 -27.74
N SER A 855 20.14 12.71 -27.62
CA SER A 855 20.26 11.48 -28.42
C SER A 855 19.03 10.56 -28.29
N SER A 856 18.35 10.61 -27.16
CA SER A 856 17.11 9.87 -26.89
C SER A 856 16.03 10.08 -27.96
N PHE A 857 15.91 11.28 -28.51
CA PHE A 857 14.88 11.61 -29.50
C PHE A 857 15.38 11.56 -30.96
N ASN A 858 16.64 11.14 -31.20
CA ASN A 858 17.16 10.93 -32.54
C ASN A 858 16.32 9.89 -33.29
N ASN A 859 15.89 10.22 -34.50
CA ASN A 859 15.07 9.37 -35.35
C ASN A 859 13.68 9.05 -34.79
N PHE A 860 13.20 9.79 -33.78
CA PHE A 860 11.82 9.66 -33.35
C PHE A 860 10.89 10.36 -34.37
N SER A 861 9.81 9.65 -34.75
CA SER A 861 8.90 10.11 -35.80
C SER A 861 8.10 11.37 -35.44
N VAL A 862 8.03 11.74 -34.18
CA VAL A 862 7.24 12.87 -33.66
C VAL A 862 8.16 13.91 -33.01
N GLU A 863 7.99 15.17 -33.37
CA GLU A 863 8.74 16.26 -32.75
C GLU A 863 8.36 16.45 -31.29
N VAL A 864 9.33 16.32 -30.39
CA VAL A 864 9.15 16.49 -28.93
C VAL A 864 9.72 17.84 -28.50
N ALA A 865 9.07 18.47 -27.52
CA ALA A 865 9.65 19.55 -26.74
C ALA A 865 9.68 19.12 -25.27
N GLY A 866 10.81 19.29 -24.61
CA GLY A 866 10.95 18.81 -23.24
C GLY A 866 12.06 19.50 -22.46
N LYS A 867 12.20 19.10 -21.20
CA LYS A 867 13.27 19.55 -20.33
C LYS A 867 13.66 18.42 -19.38
N THR A 868 14.95 18.12 -19.34
CA THR A 868 15.58 17.24 -18.36
C THR A 868 15.70 17.94 -17.00
N GLY A 869 15.67 17.20 -15.94
CA GLY A 869 15.91 17.67 -14.58
C GLY A 869 16.67 16.67 -13.74
N THR A 870 17.61 17.16 -12.98
CA THR A 870 18.37 16.38 -12.01
C THR A 870 18.13 16.99 -10.63
N ALA A 871 17.65 16.19 -9.68
CA ALA A 871 17.52 16.59 -8.29
C ALA A 871 18.65 15.93 -7.49
N GLU A 872 19.55 16.74 -6.98
CA GLU A 872 20.70 16.26 -6.23
C GLU A 872 20.28 15.73 -4.86
N VAL A 873 20.87 14.61 -4.44
CA VAL A 873 20.68 14.00 -3.12
C VAL A 873 22.06 13.71 -2.53
N ASN A 874 22.30 14.18 -1.31
CA ASN A 874 23.58 13.95 -0.64
C ASN A 874 23.83 12.47 -0.41
N ASN A 875 24.99 11.97 -0.82
CA ASN A 875 25.44 10.58 -0.64
C ASN A 875 24.60 9.50 -1.34
N HIS A 876 23.72 9.89 -2.23
CA HIS A 876 22.88 8.98 -3.04
C HIS A 876 22.99 9.33 -4.53
N PRO A 877 22.59 8.45 -5.43
CA PRO A 877 22.39 8.80 -6.82
C PRO A 877 21.31 9.89 -6.94
N ASN A 878 21.46 10.75 -7.94
CA ASN A 878 20.50 11.82 -8.17
C ASN A 878 19.15 11.27 -8.68
N HIS A 879 18.05 11.96 -8.39
CA HIS A 879 16.77 11.68 -9.05
C HIS A 879 16.82 12.13 -10.51
N ALA A 880 16.34 11.29 -11.41
CA ALA A 880 16.20 11.60 -12.82
C ALA A 880 14.79 12.04 -13.15
N LEU A 881 14.66 13.22 -13.80
CA LEU A 881 13.37 13.78 -14.18
C LEU A 881 13.38 14.17 -15.67
N PHE A 882 12.23 14.05 -16.30
CA PHE A 882 11.94 14.61 -17.62
C PHE A 882 10.50 15.13 -17.64
N VAL A 883 10.30 16.32 -18.22
CA VAL A 883 8.99 16.86 -18.56
C VAL A 883 8.95 17.22 -20.02
N GLY A 884 7.87 16.89 -20.70
CA GLY A 884 7.79 17.17 -22.13
C GLY A 884 6.39 17.08 -22.69
N TYR A 885 6.26 17.43 -23.96
CA TYR A 885 5.01 17.30 -24.70
C TYR A 885 5.29 17.02 -26.20
N ALA A 886 4.34 16.42 -26.86
CA ALA A 886 4.41 16.08 -28.27
C ALA A 886 2.99 16.08 -28.93
N PRO A 887 2.91 16.34 -30.25
CA PRO A 887 3.96 16.94 -31.12
C PRO A 887 4.23 18.40 -30.76
N TYR A 888 5.43 18.91 -31.03
CA TYR A 888 5.81 20.30 -30.76
C TYR A 888 4.84 21.32 -31.36
N GLY A 889 4.56 21.21 -32.66
CA GLY A 889 3.72 22.19 -33.37
C GLY A 889 2.23 22.14 -33.04
N ASN A 890 1.70 21.01 -32.51
CA ASN A 890 0.30 20.83 -32.14
C ASN A 890 0.21 19.81 -31.00
N PRO A 891 0.48 20.21 -29.75
CA PRO A 891 0.54 19.32 -28.62
C PRO A 891 -0.73 18.50 -28.44
N ARG A 892 -0.57 17.18 -28.23
CA ARG A 892 -1.63 16.20 -27.96
C ARG A 892 -1.47 15.57 -26.58
N VAL A 893 -0.23 15.28 -26.20
CA VAL A 893 0.10 14.68 -24.93
C VAL A 893 1.25 15.44 -24.27
N ALA A 894 1.14 15.65 -22.98
CA ALA A 894 2.20 16.12 -22.11
C ALA A 894 2.49 15.06 -21.06
N LEU A 895 3.75 14.95 -20.64
CA LEU A 895 4.15 13.95 -19.66
C LEU A 895 5.19 14.49 -18.66
N ALA A 896 5.22 13.91 -17.48
CA ALA A 896 6.30 14.01 -16.52
C ALA A 896 6.71 12.62 -16.07
N THR A 897 8.00 12.35 -16.09
CA THR A 897 8.63 11.10 -15.67
C THR A 897 9.64 11.37 -14.58
N ARG A 898 9.62 10.54 -13.52
CA ARG A 898 10.59 10.55 -12.44
C ARG A 898 11.09 9.13 -12.19
N ILE A 899 12.41 8.95 -12.13
CA ILE A 899 13.05 7.73 -11.63
C ILE A 899 13.77 8.13 -10.33
N ALA A 900 13.36 7.56 -9.21
CA ALA A 900 14.01 7.80 -7.94
C ALA A 900 15.44 7.26 -7.99
N PHE A 901 16.43 8.10 -7.65
CA PHE A 901 17.83 7.72 -7.69
C PHE A 901 18.28 7.19 -9.07
N GLY A 902 17.70 7.75 -10.13
CA GLY A 902 17.91 7.30 -11.51
C GLY A 902 19.24 7.76 -12.12
N TYR A 903 20.18 8.27 -11.34
CA TYR A 903 21.55 8.71 -11.69
C TYR A 903 21.61 9.93 -12.58
N THR A 904 21.04 9.87 -13.78
CA THR A 904 21.10 10.94 -14.79
C THR A 904 19.73 11.18 -15.39
N SER A 905 19.43 12.45 -15.67
CA SER A 905 18.19 12.86 -16.32
C SER A 905 18.00 12.28 -17.74
N HIS A 906 19.07 11.81 -18.38
CA HIS A 906 18.99 11.08 -19.64
C HIS A 906 18.14 9.81 -19.52
N ASN A 907 18.27 9.04 -18.43
CA ASN A 907 17.47 7.85 -18.21
C ASN A 907 15.96 8.15 -18.19
N ALA A 908 15.57 9.28 -17.60
CA ALA A 908 14.18 9.73 -17.62
C ALA A 908 13.73 10.21 -19.02
N ALA A 909 14.64 10.79 -19.82
CA ALA A 909 14.35 11.21 -21.20
C ALA A 909 14.21 9.98 -22.12
N ASP A 910 15.12 9.00 -22.02
CA ASP A 910 15.10 7.78 -22.82
C ASP A 910 13.79 7.01 -22.61
N ILE A 911 13.40 6.76 -21.38
CA ILE A 911 12.15 6.07 -21.10
C ILE A 911 10.91 6.88 -21.54
N SER A 912 10.97 8.22 -21.41
CA SER A 912 9.87 9.09 -21.85
C SER A 912 9.66 9.04 -23.36
N ARG A 913 10.73 8.88 -24.14
CA ARG A 913 10.64 8.63 -25.59
C ARG A 913 9.86 7.34 -25.87
N HIS A 914 10.14 6.26 -25.11
CA HIS A 914 9.41 4.99 -25.28
C HIS A 914 7.93 5.16 -24.95
N PHE A 915 7.58 5.88 -23.89
CA PHE A 915 6.18 6.17 -23.54
C PHE A 915 5.45 6.94 -24.65
N LEU A 916 6.12 7.95 -25.21
CA LEU A 916 5.58 8.69 -26.35
C LEU A 916 5.47 7.79 -27.60
N GLY A 917 6.44 6.90 -27.83
CA GLY A 917 6.39 5.92 -28.91
C GLY A 917 5.18 5.00 -28.82
N VAL A 918 4.87 4.47 -27.63
CA VAL A 918 3.66 3.68 -27.38
C VAL A 918 2.40 4.50 -27.64
N TYR A 919 2.34 5.74 -27.14
CA TYR A 919 1.16 6.59 -27.33
C TYR A 919 0.90 6.93 -28.81
N PHE A 920 1.95 7.17 -29.59
CA PHE A 920 1.84 7.54 -31.02
C PHE A 920 1.82 6.33 -31.97
N GLY A 921 2.01 5.10 -31.46
CA GLY A 921 2.07 3.90 -32.29
C GLY A 921 3.34 3.85 -33.17
N ASP A 922 4.48 4.34 -32.67
CA ASP A 922 5.77 4.26 -33.35
C ASP A 922 6.33 2.83 -33.23
N GLU A 923 6.13 2.00 -34.28
CA GLU A 923 6.52 0.59 -34.31
C GLU A 923 7.99 0.38 -33.96
N ALA A 924 8.89 1.21 -34.48
CA ALA A 924 10.32 1.10 -34.20
C ALA A 924 10.64 1.34 -32.72
N SER A 925 9.90 2.23 -32.05
CA SER A 925 10.02 2.46 -30.59
C SER A 925 9.43 1.31 -29.80
N ILE A 926 8.34 0.70 -30.26
CA ILE A 926 7.69 -0.45 -29.63
C ILE A 926 8.59 -1.70 -29.75
N GLU A 927 9.11 -1.99 -30.92
CA GLU A 927 10.05 -3.10 -31.15
C GLU A 927 11.33 -2.96 -30.32
N TYR A 928 11.87 -1.75 -30.25
CA TYR A 928 13.01 -1.45 -29.36
C TYR A 928 12.69 -1.70 -27.91
N ALA A 929 11.52 -1.28 -27.44
CA ALA A 929 11.06 -1.50 -26.08
C ALA A 929 10.78 -2.99 -25.77
N ASP A 930 10.41 -3.78 -26.78
CA ASP A 930 10.12 -5.20 -26.67
C ASP A 930 11.36 -6.10 -26.78
N SER A 931 12.48 -5.58 -27.36
CA SER A 931 13.72 -6.35 -27.42
C SER A 931 14.11 -6.82 -26.01
N ASP A 932 14.43 -8.11 -25.85
CA ASP A 932 14.84 -8.71 -24.56
C ASP A 932 16.17 -8.17 -24.03
N GLU A 933 16.91 -7.43 -24.85
CA GLU A 933 18.11 -6.77 -24.40
C GLU A 933 17.73 -5.63 -23.44
N THR A 934 18.01 -5.82 -22.15
CA THR A 934 18.21 -4.72 -21.21
C THR A 934 19.44 -3.95 -21.74
N ARG A 935 19.16 -2.98 -22.61
CA ARG A 935 20.23 -2.12 -23.08
C ARG A 935 20.67 -1.25 -21.94
N GLY A 936 21.92 -1.48 -21.54
CA GLY A 936 22.58 -0.51 -20.71
C GLY A 936 22.49 0.85 -21.37
N VAL A 937 21.88 1.83 -20.70
CA VAL A 937 21.92 3.22 -21.13
C VAL A 937 23.39 3.61 -21.24
N THR A 938 23.81 4.00 -22.43
CA THR A 938 25.21 4.34 -22.66
C THR A 938 25.59 5.52 -21.78
N THR A 939 26.53 5.29 -20.86
CA THR A 939 27.15 6.34 -20.04
C THR A 939 28.08 7.27 -20.83
N SER A 940 28.10 7.20 -22.15
CA SER A 940 28.94 8.03 -23.05
C SER A 940 28.20 9.28 -23.52
N GLY A 941 27.46 9.95 -22.68
CA GLY A 941 27.01 11.31 -22.90
C GLY A 941 27.66 12.19 -21.85
N SER A 942 28.26 13.32 -22.27
CA SER A 942 28.64 14.37 -21.34
C SER A 942 27.50 14.56 -20.33
N VAL A 943 27.82 14.54 -19.04
CA VAL A 943 26.87 14.89 -17.99
C VAL A 943 26.28 16.24 -18.33
N THR A 944 25.14 16.23 -19.00
CA THR A 944 24.30 17.40 -19.09
C THR A 944 23.33 17.25 -17.93
N ASP A 945 23.52 18.05 -16.91
CA ASP A 945 22.71 18.33 -15.74
C ASP A 945 21.29 17.92 -15.78
#